data_51478a056e7ef5436af2686e9fb3541d
#
_entry.id   51478a056e7ef5436af2686e9fb3541d
#
_cell.length_a   1.000
_cell.length_b   1.000
_cell.length_c   1.000
_cell.angle_alpha   90.00
_cell.angle_beta   90.00
_cell.angle_gamma   90.00
#
_symmetry.space_group_name_H-M   'P 1'
#
loop_
_entity.id
_entity.type
_entity.pdbx_description
1 polymer ?
#
loop_
_entity_poly.entity_id
_entity_poly.type
_entity_poly.pdbx_seq_one_letter_code
_entity_poly.pdbx_strand_id
1 'polypeptide(L)'
;MARGKTDGSRKTRHAQRSGHGPAVVLFLAGALLFCWPWLSGAVTIPWDAKAHFYPQLAFLARALHEGQSPFWTPNVFGGHPQIADPQSLIFSPPHVLLALFDRAPSFVAFDALVFAMLVMGGLALMALFRDRGWRAEGALVAALAFAFGCSAAWRVQHVGQVVSLSWFAVALWLLMRAIDWRDRPRAWVWGAAAGLVAGLMLLGRDQVAWLGAIALAILGAGRALEACAAGGAWRGTLRALVKPLGAGSLVGALVIALPFAFTLALAAQSNRAAITFEGAAGGSLHPAALLTFVSANFFGTDGPLKDYWGPPSSMVWGETGLALARNMANVYLGALPLVALLCLGALRGGLLAREMRAFTCAALFMLLYALGRYTPFFALAFHLPGADLFRRPADATFLLGALFAVMAGYCVHRLFADDQRASGRRMAMEAGVVALAFLACVVTAFDKGRLQQAAPMLAASCAWLAVSLAFLWLAPRWRGRALAPLAGIGLLLAFDLRANNGPNESTALPPELYEALRPDARDPVIDALRERLAQSQGPDRRDRVELAAIDFHWPNASLVHGFDHWLGYNPLRLKWYADATGAIDHVAVADQRRFSPLFARYNSPMADLMGLRWIVTGPPAGDLDSRLAPGDLRLVARTPAAHIYENPRAFPRVLLVGRARKADFDSMIATGRWPQVDLRETVLLEDAPETMRARAPGSARIAAYRNTQVDVNVEAPEGGWLVLNDVWHPWWRAEVDGKPARLLRANVVFRAVELPAGAKSVTFRFAPFAGLAAQILGRAP
;
A
#
# COMPACT_ATOMS: atom_id res chain seq x y z
N MET A 1 42.18 -23.14 40.68
CA MET A 1 42.18 -22.88 39.22
C MET A 1 40.83 -22.57 38.60
N ALA A 2 39.95 -21.80 39.26
CA ALA A 2 38.59 -21.51 38.75
C ALA A 2 38.31 -20.01 38.45
N ARG A 3 39.22 -19.08 38.69
CA ARG A 3 39.06 -17.63 38.42
C ARG A 3 39.44 -17.14 37.02
N GLY A 4 40.16 -17.93 36.23
CA GLY A 4 40.67 -17.50 34.90
C GLY A 4 39.68 -17.66 33.74
N LYS A 5 38.66 -18.53 33.84
CA LYS A 5 37.70 -18.76 32.75
C LYS A 5 36.53 -17.75 32.67
N THR A 6 36.20 -17.07 33.76
CA THR A 6 35.11 -16.10 33.83
C THR A 6 35.51 -14.72 33.29
N ASP A 7 36.76 -14.34 33.36
CA ASP A 7 37.25 -13.02 32.93
C ASP A 7 37.43 -12.93 31.40
N GLY A 8 37.85 -14.02 30.75
CA GLY A 8 37.94 -14.13 29.28
C GLY A 8 36.55 -14.04 28.60
N SER A 9 35.50 -14.63 29.22
CA SER A 9 34.13 -14.58 28.67
C SER A 9 33.47 -13.21 28.86
N ARG A 10 33.83 -12.46 29.89
CA ARG A 10 33.36 -11.08 30.10
C ARG A 10 34.03 -10.10 29.13
N LYS A 11 35.36 -10.21 28.91
CA LYS A 11 36.09 -9.37 27.96
C LYS A 11 35.63 -9.60 26.51
N THR A 12 35.38 -10.85 26.10
CA THR A 12 34.84 -11.14 24.75
C THR A 12 33.41 -10.65 24.57
N ARG A 13 32.56 -10.76 25.59
CA ARG A 13 31.19 -10.17 25.53
C ARG A 13 31.18 -8.63 25.52
N HIS A 14 32.13 -8.00 26.21
CA HIS A 14 32.31 -6.54 26.20
C HIS A 14 32.81 -6.03 24.84
N ALA A 15 33.81 -6.70 24.24
CA ALA A 15 34.35 -6.41 22.92
C ALA A 15 33.29 -6.66 21.80
N GLN A 16 32.43 -7.67 21.93
CA GLN A 16 31.32 -7.92 21.01
C GLN A 16 30.23 -6.84 21.09
N ARG A 17 29.98 -6.28 22.27
CA ARG A 17 29.00 -5.18 22.44
C ARG A 17 29.51 -3.84 21.92
N SER A 18 30.81 -3.58 21.93
CA SER A 18 31.41 -2.31 21.52
C SER A 18 31.31 -2.02 20.00
N GLY A 19 31.13 -3.06 19.16
CA GLY A 19 31.05 -2.89 17.71
C GLY A 19 29.67 -2.45 17.18
N HIS A 20 28.60 -2.62 17.96
CA HIS A 20 27.23 -2.29 17.47
C HIS A 20 26.98 -0.79 17.34
N GLY A 21 27.59 0.07 18.19
CA GLY A 21 27.47 1.52 18.07
C GLY A 21 28.00 2.06 16.75
N PRO A 22 29.28 1.79 16.41
CA PRO A 22 29.81 2.15 15.09
C PRO A 22 29.02 1.58 13.91
N ALA A 23 28.50 0.35 14.01
CA ALA A 23 27.65 -0.22 12.95
C ALA A 23 26.35 0.56 12.75
N VAL A 24 25.72 1.05 13.83
CA VAL A 24 24.53 1.93 13.73
C VAL A 24 24.89 3.23 13.04
N VAL A 25 26.01 3.87 13.37
CA VAL A 25 26.46 5.10 12.71
C VAL A 25 26.69 4.87 11.21
N LEU A 26 27.35 3.78 10.84
CA LEU A 26 27.58 3.42 9.43
C LEU A 26 26.28 3.10 8.70
N PHE A 27 25.33 2.43 9.36
CA PHE A 27 24.00 2.20 8.80
C PHE A 27 23.26 3.51 8.52
N LEU A 28 23.24 4.44 9.49
CA LEU A 28 22.58 5.74 9.33
C LEU A 28 23.28 6.60 8.26
N ALA A 29 24.60 6.57 8.18
CA ALA A 29 25.35 7.24 7.12
C ALA A 29 25.04 6.65 5.73
N GLY A 30 25.00 5.31 5.61
CA GLY A 30 24.58 4.63 4.38
C GLY A 30 23.13 4.94 4.01
N ALA A 31 22.22 5.01 4.99
CA ALA A 31 20.83 5.41 4.78
C ALA A 31 20.73 6.86 4.29
N LEU A 32 21.47 7.79 4.87
CA LEU A 32 21.50 9.17 4.42
C LEU A 32 22.04 9.28 2.98
N LEU A 33 23.11 8.56 2.66
CA LEU A 33 23.67 8.50 1.31
C LEU A 33 22.65 7.99 0.28
N PHE A 34 21.91 6.94 0.64
CA PHE A 34 20.89 6.37 -0.23
C PHE A 34 19.72 7.32 -0.43
N CYS A 35 19.16 7.87 0.67
CA CYS A 35 17.93 8.64 0.69
C CYS A 35 18.11 10.11 0.28
N TRP A 36 19.36 10.61 0.20
CA TRP A 36 19.66 12.02 -0.04
C TRP A 36 18.90 12.67 -1.20
N PRO A 37 18.74 12.03 -2.38
CA PRO A 37 18.02 12.63 -3.50
C PRO A 37 16.57 13.01 -3.17
N TRP A 38 15.88 12.21 -2.38
CA TRP A 38 14.50 12.48 -1.92
C TRP A 38 14.47 13.47 -0.76
N LEU A 39 15.39 13.34 0.20
CA LEU A 39 15.47 14.24 1.36
C LEU A 39 15.88 15.66 1.00
N SER A 40 16.67 15.83 -0.07
CA SER A 40 17.02 17.15 -0.61
C SER A 40 15.90 17.81 -1.41
N GLY A 41 14.85 17.06 -1.76
CA GLY A 41 13.77 17.53 -2.62
C GLY A 41 14.12 17.57 -4.13
N ALA A 42 15.30 17.05 -4.52
CA ALA A 42 15.67 16.97 -5.93
C ALA A 42 14.78 16.00 -6.73
N VAL A 43 14.27 14.97 -6.06
CA VAL A 43 13.31 14.01 -6.61
C VAL A 43 12.27 13.67 -5.55
N THR A 44 11.17 13.04 -5.98
CA THR A 44 10.12 12.53 -5.09
C THR A 44 9.75 11.10 -5.46
N ILE A 45 9.22 10.32 -4.50
CA ILE A 45 8.70 8.97 -4.76
C ILE A 45 7.46 9.10 -5.65
N PRO A 46 7.47 8.53 -6.87
CA PRO A 46 6.41 8.73 -7.87
C PRO A 46 5.24 7.74 -7.72
N TRP A 47 4.41 7.69 -8.75
CA TRP A 47 3.34 6.71 -9.00
C TRP A 47 2.35 6.64 -7.84
N ASP A 48 2.04 5.44 -7.34
CA ASP A 48 1.06 5.23 -6.26
C ASP A 48 1.34 6.08 -5.01
N ALA A 49 2.62 6.35 -4.72
CA ALA A 49 2.99 7.20 -3.59
C ALA A 49 2.40 8.61 -3.71
N LYS A 50 2.41 9.19 -4.92
CA LYS A 50 1.86 10.53 -5.17
C LYS A 50 0.43 10.49 -5.70
N ALA A 51 0.08 9.53 -6.56
CA ALA A 51 -1.26 9.45 -7.12
C ALA A 51 -2.31 9.00 -6.10
N HIS A 52 -1.91 8.21 -5.10
CA HIS A 52 -2.84 7.62 -4.14
C HIS A 52 -2.52 7.97 -2.68
N PHE A 53 -1.35 7.60 -2.16
CA PHE A 53 -1.07 7.69 -0.72
C PHE A 53 -0.87 9.11 -0.20
N TYR A 54 -0.18 9.96 -0.95
CA TYR A 54 0.00 11.36 -0.56
C TYR A 54 -1.33 12.15 -0.49
N PRO A 55 -2.26 12.04 -1.47
CA PRO A 55 -3.58 12.64 -1.36
C PRO A 55 -4.38 12.14 -0.15
N GLN A 56 -4.25 10.87 0.24
CA GLN A 56 -4.88 10.34 1.46
C GLN A 56 -4.31 11.00 2.72
N LEU A 57 -2.98 11.21 2.78
CA LEU A 57 -2.35 11.94 3.87
C LEU A 57 -2.80 13.41 3.89
N ALA A 58 -2.86 14.08 2.75
CA ALA A 58 -3.31 15.47 2.65
C ALA A 58 -4.77 15.63 3.11
N PHE A 59 -5.66 14.70 2.71
CA PHE A 59 -7.03 14.65 3.21
C PHE A 59 -7.08 14.44 4.73
N LEU A 60 -6.33 13.49 5.26
CA LEU A 60 -6.26 13.20 6.70
C LEU A 60 -5.79 14.44 7.48
N ALA A 61 -4.70 15.08 7.05
CA ALA A 61 -4.16 16.28 7.67
C ALA A 61 -5.18 17.42 7.69
N ARG A 62 -5.79 17.71 6.54
CA ARG A 62 -6.84 18.71 6.43
C ARG A 62 -8.02 18.42 7.36
N ALA A 63 -8.53 17.17 7.34
CA ALA A 63 -9.68 16.80 8.19
C ALA A 63 -9.38 16.99 9.68
N LEU A 64 -8.20 16.57 10.15
CA LEU A 64 -7.79 16.72 11.55
C LEU A 64 -7.66 18.20 11.96
N HIS A 65 -7.02 19.03 11.14
CA HIS A 65 -6.83 20.46 11.44
C HIS A 65 -8.12 21.29 11.33
N GLU A 66 -9.11 20.83 10.55
CA GLU A 66 -10.44 21.44 10.46
C GLU A 66 -11.42 20.88 11.50
N GLY A 67 -10.98 19.98 12.39
CA GLY A 67 -11.83 19.34 13.39
C GLY A 67 -12.91 18.45 12.77
N GLN A 68 -12.68 17.93 11.56
CA GLN A 68 -13.58 17.03 10.86
C GLN A 68 -13.15 15.58 11.03
N SER A 69 -14.13 14.69 11.02
CA SER A 69 -13.84 13.25 11.06
C SER A 69 -13.26 12.77 9.72
N PRO A 70 -12.15 11.99 9.71
CA PRO A 70 -11.62 11.41 8.48
C PRO A 70 -12.31 10.09 8.07
N PHE A 71 -13.40 9.67 8.71
CA PHE A 71 -14.00 8.34 8.51
C PHE A 71 -14.78 8.20 7.21
N TRP A 72 -15.19 9.31 6.64
CA TRP A 72 -15.83 9.39 5.33
C TRP A 72 -15.21 10.55 4.54
N THR A 73 -15.02 10.37 3.23
CA THR A 73 -14.66 11.46 2.34
C THR A 73 -15.71 11.67 1.26
N PRO A 74 -16.18 12.90 1.02
CA PRO A 74 -17.02 13.22 -0.13
C PRO A 74 -16.22 13.44 -1.41
N ASN A 75 -14.90 13.52 -1.32
CA ASN A 75 -14.02 14.05 -2.37
C ASN A 75 -13.66 13.04 -3.47
N VAL A 76 -13.99 11.75 -3.32
CA VAL A 76 -13.79 10.72 -4.34
C VAL A 76 -15.01 9.80 -4.41
N PHE A 77 -15.31 9.24 -5.59
CA PHE A 77 -16.41 8.31 -5.87
C PHE A 77 -17.78 8.82 -5.39
N GLY A 78 -17.98 10.16 -5.38
CA GLY A 78 -19.18 10.78 -4.84
C GLY A 78 -19.39 10.55 -3.33
N GLY A 79 -18.46 9.93 -2.66
CA GLY A 79 -18.39 9.57 -1.25
C GLY A 79 -17.83 8.18 -1.00
N HIS A 80 -16.85 8.06 -0.09
CA HIS A 80 -16.15 6.80 0.20
C HIS A 80 -15.91 6.58 1.70
N PRO A 81 -16.14 5.33 2.23
CA PRO A 81 -15.98 5.03 3.66
C PRO A 81 -14.49 4.80 4.02
N GLN A 82 -13.75 5.88 4.29
CA GLN A 82 -12.33 5.86 4.62
C GLN A 82 -11.99 4.95 5.82
N ILE A 83 -12.88 4.85 6.81
CA ILE A 83 -12.66 3.98 7.98
C ILE A 83 -12.51 2.51 7.61
N ALA A 84 -13.13 2.09 6.52
CA ALA A 84 -13.10 0.70 6.03
C ALA A 84 -12.02 0.47 4.96
N ASP A 85 -11.54 1.54 4.33
CA ASP A 85 -10.53 1.45 3.27
C ASP A 85 -9.14 1.13 3.85
N PRO A 86 -8.50 0.02 3.43
CA PRO A 86 -7.17 -0.35 3.87
C PRO A 86 -6.07 0.64 3.45
N GLN A 87 -6.32 1.45 2.43
CA GLN A 87 -5.34 2.38 1.86
C GLN A 87 -5.49 3.82 2.35
N SER A 88 -6.45 4.08 3.25
CA SER A 88 -6.77 5.43 3.74
C SER A 88 -5.73 6.06 4.68
N LEU A 89 -4.76 5.29 5.19
CA LEU A 89 -3.73 5.68 6.16
C LEU A 89 -4.25 6.14 7.54
N ILE A 90 -5.56 6.20 7.77
CA ILE A 90 -6.15 6.72 9.02
C ILE A 90 -5.82 5.86 10.26
N PHE A 91 -5.41 4.60 10.05
CA PHE A 91 -4.94 3.70 11.11
C PHE A 91 -3.42 3.51 11.10
N SER A 92 -2.67 4.28 10.31
CA SER A 92 -1.22 4.22 10.27
C SER A 92 -0.62 5.26 11.22
N PRO A 93 -0.09 4.87 12.41
CA PRO A 93 0.37 5.84 13.40
C PRO A 93 1.39 6.83 12.87
N PRO A 94 2.41 6.46 12.06
CA PRO A 94 3.37 7.43 11.54
C PRO A 94 2.72 8.49 10.63
N HIS A 95 1.74 8.10 9.79
CA HIS A 95 1.03 9.05 8.94
C HIS A 95 0.07 9.93 9.74
N VAL A 96 -0.62 9.36 10.74
CA VAL A 96 -1.48 10.13 11.66
C VAL A 96 -0.65 11.16 12.44
N LEU A 97 0.54 10.79 12.92
CA LEU A 97 1.43 11.73 13.60
C LEU A 97 1.86 12.87 12.66
N LEU A 98 2.30 12.55 11.44
CA LEU A 98 2.66 13.60 10.47
C LEU A 98 1.46 14.51 10.18
N ALA A 99 0.27 13.96 9.97
CA ALA A 99 -0.95 14.73 9.72
C ALA A 99 -1.39 15.60 10.90
N LEU A 100 -1.10 15.21 12.16
CA LEU A 100 -1.40 15.99 13.34
C LEU A 100 -0.47 17.20 13.50
N PHE A 101 0.82 17.06 13.11
CA PHE A 101 1.81 18.13 13.26
C PHE A 101 1.88 19.06 12.05
N ASP A 102 1.47 18.61 10.88
CA ASP A 102 1.54 19.38 9.64
C ASP A 102 0.21 19.36 8.89
N ARG A 103 -0.40 20.55 8.72
CA ARG A 103 -1.67 20.70 8.00
C ARG A 103 -1.53 20.42 6.51
N ALA A 104 -0.37 20.68 5.94
CA ALA A 104 -0.09 20.59 4.51
C ALA A 104 1.27 19.90 4.28
N PRO A 105 1.40 18.60 4.62
CA PRO A 105 2.67 17.89 4.54
C PRO A 105 3.31 18.02 3.17
N SER A 106 4.60 18.38 3.13
CA SER A 106 5.34 18.47 1.88
C SER A 106 5.67 17.07 1.31
N PHE A 107 5.99 17.01 0.01
CA PHE A 107 6.48 15.76 -0.60
C PHE A 107 7.73 15.22 0.11
N VAL A 108 8.64 16.12 0.49
CA VAL A 108 9.86 15.75 1.22
C VAL A 108 9.52 15.14 2.58
N ALA A 109 8.57 15.70 3.33
CA ALA A 109 8.15 15.16 4.63
C ALA A 109 7.50 13.78 4.48
N PHE A 110 6.68 13.59 3.45
CA PHE A 110 6.07 12.29 3.14
C PHE A 110 7.12 11.24 2.75
N ASP A 111 8.03 11.58 1.85
CA ASP A 111 9.09 10.67 1.38
C ASP A 111 10.06 10.34 2.54
N ALA A 112 10.42 11.33 3.36
CA ALA A 112 11.24 11.14 4.56
C ALA A 112 10.59 10.16 5.54
N LEU A 113 9.27 10.22 5.73
CA LEU A 113 8.53 9.29 6.58
C LEU A 113 8.64 7.85 6.05
N VAL A 114 8.49 7.64 4.74
CA VAL A 114 8.60 6.30 4.11
C VAL A 114 9.99 5.72 4.35
N PHE A 115 11.05 6.49 4.13
CA PHE A 115 12.42 6.04 4.38
C PHE A 115 12.72 5.87 5.87
N ALA A 116 12.18 6.72 6.75
CA ALA A 116 12.33 6.57 8.20
C ALA A 116 11.74 5.24 8.69
N MET A 117 10.64 4.77 8.10
CA MET A 117 10.08 3.45 8.40
C MET A 117 11.04 2.32 8.02
N LEU A 118 11.66 2.36 6.85
CA LEU A 118 12.67 1.38 6.43
C LEU A 118 13.91 1.41 7.35
N VAL A 119 14.38 2.59 7.72
CA VAL A 119 15.48 2.76 8.68
C VAL A 119 15.12 2.18 10.04
N MET A 120 13.92 2.42 10.53
CA MET A 120 13.42 1.82 11.78
C MET A 120 13.46 0.28 11.71
N GLY A 121 13.02 -0.31 10.60
CA GLY A 121 13.09 -1.76 10.38
C GLY A 121 14.54 -2.27 10.40
N GLY A 122 15.47 -1.59 9.74
CA GLY A 122 16.90 -1.90 9.77
C GLY A 122 17.48 -1.84 11.17
N LEU A 123 17.15 -0.80 11.96
CA LEU A 123 17.57 -0.68 13.36
C LEU A 123 17.01 -1.81 14.23
N ALA A 124 15.78 -2.25 13.98
CA ALA A 124 15.17 -3.38 14.67
C ALA A 124 15.94 -4.70 14.39
N LEU A 125 16.36 -4.93 13.14
CA LEU A 125 17.23 -6.08 12.82
C LEU A 125 18.59 -5.98 13.49
N MET A 126 19.19 -4.79 13.56
CA MET A 126 20.44 -4.61 14.33
C MET A 126 20.25 -4.92 15.82
N ALA A 127 19.10 -4.54 16.38
CA ALA A 127 18.75 -4.89 17.76
C ALA A 127 18.54 -6.40 17.94
N LEU A 128 17.95 -7.09 16.96
CA LEU A 128 17.86 -8.55 16.94
C LEU A 128 19.24 -9.20 16.97
N PHE A 129 20.16 -8.75 16.11
CA PHE A 129 21.54 -9.27 16.07
C PHE A 129 22.26 -9.07 17.40
N ARG A 130 22.13 -7.88 18.00
CA ARG A 130 22.71 -7.59 19.33
C ARG A 130 22.14 -8.51 20.42
N ASP A 131 20.82 -8.69 20.46
CA ASP A 131 20.16 -9.52 21.49
C ASP A 131 20.53 -10.99 21.35
N ARG A 132 20.78 -11.45 20.12
CA ARG A 132 21.25 -12.81 19.79
C ARG A 132 22.76 -13.01 20.04
N GLY A 133 23.50 -11.94 20.33
CA GLY A 133 24.95 -11.98 20.46
C GLY A 133 25.68 -12.20 19.12
N TRP A 134 25.02 -11.92 18.01
CA TRP A 134 25.62 -11.95 16.69
C TRP A 134 26.46 -10.69 16.44
N ARG A 135 27.46 -10.78 15.59
CA ARG A 135 28.42 -9.70 15.35
C ARG A 135 27.83 -8.52 14.61
N ALA A 136 28.39 -7.35 14.89
CA ALA A 136 27.96 -6.08 14.31
C ALA A 136 28.13 -6.01 12.79
N GLU A 137 29.12 -6.71 12.24
CA GLU A 137 29.37 -6.82 10.81
C GLU A 137 28.16 -7.46 10.09
N GLY A 138 27.61 -8.53 10.66
CA GLY A 138 26.40 -9.16 10.16
C GLY A 138 25.16 -8.29 10.34
N ALA A 139 25.08 -7.55 11.46
CA ALA A 139 23.98 -6.61 11.71
C ALA A 139 23.93 -5.49 10.66
N LEU A 140 25.09 -4.95 10.28
CA LEU A 140 25.18 -3.91 9.26
C LEU A 140 24.75 -4.40 7.88
N VAL A 141 25.19 -5.62 7.48
CA VAL A 141 24.73 -6.25 6.23
C VAL A 141 23.21 -6.44 6.23
N ALA A 142 22.66 -7.01 7.31
CA ALA A 142 21.23 -7.25 7.42
C ALA A 142 20.42 -5.95 7.33
N ALA A 143 20.85 -4.89 8.02
CA ALA A 143 20.13 -3.61 8.05
C ALA A 143 20.14 -2.90 6.69
N LEU A 144 21.31 -2.80 6.02
CA LEU A 144 21.42 -2.15 4.72
C LEU A 144 20.69 -2.93 3.64
N ALA A 145 20.85 -4.25 3.58
CA ALA A 145 20.17 -5.10 2.62
C ALA A 145 18.65 -5.11 2.82
N PHE A 146 18.16 -5.07 4.06
CA PHE A 146 16.74 -4.95 4.38
C PHE A 146 16.15 -3.64 3.90
N ALA A 147 16.80 -2.52 4.25
CA ALA A 147 16.23 -1.19 4.02
C ALA A 147 16.28 -0.77 2.54
N PHE A 148 17.34 -1.16 1.82
CA PHE A 148 17.66 -0.64 0.49
C PHE A 148 17.89 -1.73 -0.56
N GLY A 149 17.53 -2.97 -0.23
CA GLY A 149 17.56 -4.11 -1.15
C GLY A 149 16.18 -4.57 -1.57
N CYS A 150 16.13 -5.37 -2.63
CA CYS A 150 14.93 -6.06 -3.10
C CYS A 150 13.72 -5.13 -3.28
N SER A 151 12.54 -5.63 -2.99
CA SER A 151 11.29 -4.87 -3.13
C SER A 151 11.20 -3.63 -2.22
N ALA A 152 11.93 -3.58 -1.10
CA ALA A 152 11.94 -2.40 -0.24
C ALA A 152 12.42 -1.14 -0.98
N ALA A 153 13.45 -1.27 -1.84
CA ALA A 153 13.95 -0.18 -2.66
C ALA A 153 13.15 0.01 -3.95
N TRP A 154 12.90 -1.09 -4.69
CA TRP A 154 12.29 -1.03 -6.02
C TRP A 154 10.80 -0.74 -6.03
N ARG A 155 10.14 -0.95 -4.90
CA ARG A 155 8.70 -0.78 -4.76
C ARG A 155 8.35 0.23 -3.65
N VAL A 156 9.22 1.21 -3.43
CA VAL A 156 9.04 2.25 -2.41
C VAL A 156 7.75 3.05 -2.59
N GLN A 157 7.24 3.14 -3.82
CA GLN A 157 5.95 3.77 -4.11
C GLN A 157 4.73 3.01 -3.55
N HIS A 158 4.85 1.73 -3.20
CA HIS A 158 3.80 0.97 -2.52
C HIS A 158 3.87 1.20 -0.99
N VAL A 159 3.58 2.41 -0.57
CA VAL A 159 3.82 2.93 0.80
C VAL A 159 3.23 2.04 1.89
N GLY A 160 1.99 1.56 1.72
CA GLY A 160 1.35 0.65 2.69
C GLY A 160 2.18 -0.61 2.92
N GLN A 161 2.67 -1.25 1.84
CA GLN A 161 3.48 -2.46 1.90
C GLN A 161 4.86 -2.21 2.54
N VAL A 162 5.48 -1.06 2.27
CA VAL A 162 6.75 -0.65 2.91
C VAL A 162 6.58 -0.45 4.42
N VAL A 163 5.47 0.17 4.82
CA VAL A 163 5.13 0.35 6.25
C VAL A 163 4.91 -1.00 6.93
N SER A 164 4.17 -1.91 6.29
CA SER A 164 3.95 -3.28 6.79
C SER A 164 5.25 -4.06 6.92
N LEU A 165 6.15 -3.98 5.93
CA LEU A 165 7.48 -4.59 5.98
C LEU A 165 8.32 -4.05 7.15
N SER A 166 8.27 -2.75 7.38
CA SER A 166 9.05 -2.10 8.44
C SER A 166 8.57 -2.55 9.83
N TRP A 167 7.27 -2.60 10.04
CA TRP A 167 6.68 -3.15 11.27
C TRP A 167 6.98 -4.64 11.44
N PHE A 168 7.04 -5.43 10.34
CA PHE A 168 7.45 -6.83 10.40
C PHE A 168 8.82 -7.01 11.05
N ALA A 169 9.82 -6.20 10.69
CA ALA A 169 11.15 -6.30 11.26
C ALA A 169 11.17 -5.99 12.77
N VAL A 170 10.39 -4.99 13.21
CA VAL A 170 10.24 -4.65 14.63
C VAL A 170 9.49 -5.77 15.38
N ALA A 171 8.39 -6.29 14.80
CA ALA A 171 7.62 -7.39 15.38
C ALA A 171 8.48 -8.65 15.52
N LEU A 172 9.29 -8.97 14.51
CA LEU A 172 10.23 -10.09 14.53
C LEU A 172 11.23 -9.95 15.69
N TRP A 173 11.87 -8.80 15.82
CA TRP A 173 12.81 -8.56 16.93
C TRP A 173 12.13 -8.76 18.29
N LEU A 174 10.97 -8.15 18.51
CA LEU A 174 10.24 -8.23 19.78
C LEU A 174 9.73 -9.65 20.07
N LEU A 175 9.24 -10.36 19.04
CA LEU A 175 8.81 -11.76 19.16
C LEU A 175 9.96 -12.67 19.59
N MET A 176 11.12 -12.56 18.90
CA MET A 176 12.31 -13.33 19.25
C MET A 176 12.75 -13.03 20.68
N ARG A 177 12.73 -11.77 21.09
CA ARG A 177 13.06 -11.34 22.45
C ARG A 177 12.08 -11.89 23.49
N ALA A 178 10.77 -11.89 23.20
CA ALA A 178 9.74 -12.46 24.08
C ALA A 178 9.97 -13.96 24.32
N ILE A 179 10.31 -14.71 23.25
CA ILE A 179 10.60 -16.14 23.35
C ILE A 179 11.92 -16.41 24.09
N ASP A 180 12.98 -15.65 23.80
CA ASP A 180 14.29 -15.82 24.44
C ASP A 180 14.30 -15.44 25.92
N TRP A 181 13.45 -14.50 26.32
CA TRP A 181 13.34 -14.02 27.70
C TRP A 181 12.13 -14.58 28.45
N ARG A 182 11.51 -15.66 27.96
CA ARG A 182 10.29 -16.29 28.49
C ARG A 182 10.33 -16.58 30.00
N ASP A 183 11.52 -16.87 30.53
CA ASP A 183 11.70 -17.21 31.96
C ASP A 183 11.87 -15.95 32.87
N ARG A 184 11.87 -14.74 32.28
CA ARG A 184 11.98 -13.48 33.04
C ARG A 184 10.61 -13.02 33.55
N PRO A 185 10.51 -12.37 34.73
CA PRO A 185 9.24 -11.94 35.30
C PRO A 185 8.40 -11.05 34.38
N ARG A 186 9.04 -10.23 33.52
CA ARG A 186 8.38 -9.30 32.59
C ARG A 186 8.33 -9.81 31.14
N ALA A 187 8.44 -11.13 30.90
CA ALA A 187 8.40 -11.69 29.55
C ALA A 187 7.08 -11.33 28.81
N TRP A 188 5.97 -11.28 29.53
CA TRP A 188 4.67 -10.91 28.98
C TRP A 188 4.64 -9.49 28.38
N VAL A 189 5.44 -8.55 28.92
CA VAL A 189 5.53 -7.18 28.36
C VAL A 189 6.15 -7.21 26.97
N TRP A 190 7.18 -8.02 26.76
CA TRP A 190 7.78 -8.19 25.41
C TRP A 190 6.83 -8.90 24.46
N GLY A 191 6.07 -9.86 24.97
CA GLY A 191 5.00 -10.51 24.21
C GLY A 191 3.92 -9.51 23.79
N ALA A 192 3.41 -8.71 24.73
CA ALA A 192 2.43 -7.66 24.45
C ALA A 192 2.96 -6.62 23.45
N ALA A 193 4.24 -6.20 23.60
CA ALA A 193 4.88 -5.28 22.64
C ALA A 193 5.00 -5.92 21.24
N ALA A 194 5.36 -7.20 21.15
CA ALA A 194 5.40 -7.93 19.88
C ALA A 194 4.01 -7.99 19.23
N GLY A 195 2.98 -8.28 20.05
CA GLY A 195 1.59 -8.31 19.58
C GLY A 195 1.07 -6.94 19.14
N LEU A 196 1.39 -5.88 19.90
CA LEU A 196 1.06 -4.51 19.51
C LEU A 196 1.66 -4.18 18.12
N VAL A 197 2.96 -4.42 17.93
CA VAL A 197 3.64 -4.11 16.67
C VAL A 197 3.18 -5.02 15.53
N ALA A 198 2.90 -6.30 15.78
CA ALA A 198 2.29 -7.19 14.81
C ALA A 198 0.87 -6.70 14.43
N GLY A 199 0.10 -6.19 15.39
CA GLY A 199 -1.17 -5.52 15.14
C GLY A 199 -1.00 -4.28 14.25
N LEU A 200 -0.01 -3.42 14.55
CA LEU A 200 0.32 -2.24 13.71
C LEU A 200 0.72 -2.64 12.28
N MET A 201 1.46 -3.73 12.11
CA MET A 201 1.75 -4.32 10.79
C MET A 201 0.45 -4.72 10.08
N LEU A 202 -0.43 -5.43 10.78
CA LEU A 202 -1.70 -5.92 10.22
C LEU A 202 -2.71 -4.81 9.95
N LEU A 203 -2.56 -3.62 10.56
CA LEU A 203 -3.35 -2.43 10.20
C LEU A 203 -3.11 -1.94 8.77
N GLY A 204 -2.01 -2.34 8.13
CA GLY A 204 -1.82 -2.18 6.68
C GLY A 204 -2.88 -2.89 5.85
N ARG A 205 -3.43 -4.01 6.36
CA ARG A 205 -4.49 -4.81 5.71
C ARG A 205 -4.15 -5.16 4.25
N ASP A 206 -2.86 -5.24 3.97
CA ASP A 206 -2.27 -5.58 2.68
C ASP A 206 -1.63 -6.97 2.67
N GLN A 207 -1.24 -7.43 1.49
CA GLN A 207 -0.67 -8.77 1.30
C GLN A 207 0.66 -8.97 2.02
N VAL A 208 1.49 -7.92 2.16
CA VAL A 208 2.78 -7.99 2.88
C VAL A 208 2.54 -8.18 4.37
N ALA A 209 1.52 -7.51 4.93
CA ALA A 209 1.11 -7.69 6.32
C ALA A 209 0.63 -9.13 6.59
N TRP A 210 -0.21 -9.68 5.70
CA TRP A 210 -0.70 -11.06 5.79
C TRP A 210 0.43 -12.09 5.70
N LEU A 211 1.30 -11.96 4.69
CA LEU A 211 2.50 -12.81 4.55
C LEU A 211 3.46 -12.63 5.73
N GLY A 212 3.59 -11.41 6.25
CA GLY A 212 4.36 -11.09 7.44
C GLY A 212 3.88 -11.85 8.68
N ALA A 213 2.57 -11.98 8.86
CA ALA A 213 1.99 -12.78 9.95
C ALA A 213 2.36 -14.27 9.80
N ILE A 214 2.28 -14.82 8.58
CA ILE A 214 2.71 -16.20 8.29
C ILE A 214 4.21 -16.37 8.60
N ALA A 215 5.05 -15.43 8.15
CA ALA A 215 6.49 -15.46 8.45
C ALA A 215 6.77 -15.42 9.95
N LEU A 216 6.11 -14.51 10.70
CA LEU A 216 6.23 -14.45 12.16
C LEU A 216 5.80 -15.74 12.84
N ALA A 217 4.72 -16.38 12.35
CA ALA A 217 4.28 -17.67 12.86
C ALA A 217 5.31 -18.79 12.65
N ILE A 218 5.87 -18.90 11.42
CA ILE A 218 6.93 -19.88 11.10
C ILE A 218 8.16 -19.64 11.96
N LEU A 219 8.63 -18.39 12.04
CA LEU A 219 9.83 -18.01 12.78
C LEU A 219 9.65 -18.18 14.30
N GLY A 220 8.49 -17.78 14.82
CA GLY A 220 8.14 -17.93 16.23
C GLY A 220 8.03 -19.41 16.65
N ALA A 221 7.37 -20.22 15.82
CA ALA A 221 7.26 -21.66 16.04
C ALA A 221 8.64 -22.34 16.00
N GLY A 222 9.45 -22.02 14.98
CA GLY A 222 10.80 -22.55 14.88
C GLY A 222 11.65 -22.21 16.09
N ARG A 223 11.60 -20.96 16.57
CA ARG A 223 12.33 -20.53 17.77
C ARG A 223 11.82 -21.18 19.06
N ALA A 224 10.51 -21.37 19.17
CA ALA A 224 9.90 -22.08 20.30
C ALA A 224 10.34 -23.56 20.33
N LEU A 225 10.35 -24.24 19.17
CA LEU A 225 10.83 -25.61 19.04
C LEU A 225 12.32 -25.73 19.39
N GLU A 226 13.16 -24.80 18.94
CA GLU A 226 14.57 -24.75 19.35
C GLU A 226 14.73 -24.59 20.87
N ALA A 227 13.92 -23.72 21.48
CA ALA A 227 13.95 -23.51 22.91
C ALA A 227 13.52 -24.78 23.70
N CYS A 228 12.49 -25.47 23.21
CA CYS A 228 12.04 -26.75 23.79
C CYS A 228 13.11 -27.84 23.67
N ALA A 229 13.77 -27.95 22.53
CA ALA A 229 14.84 -28.93 22.30
C ALA A 229 16.09 -28.67 23.15
N ALA A 230 16.38 -27.39 23.49
CA ALA A 230 17.54 -27.03 24.31
C ALA A 230 17.28 -27.20 25.84
N GLY A 231 16.03 -27.13 26.28
CA GLY A 231 15.67 -27.01 27.69
C GLY A 231 15.50 -28.33 28.46
N GLY A 232 15.62 -29.51 27.83
CA GLY A 232 15.44 -30.83 28.46
C GLY A 232 14.03 -31.13 28.98
N ALA A 233 13.30 -30.12 29.47
CA ALA A 233 11.92 -30.18 29.96
C ALA A 233 10.97 -29.40 29.04
N TRP A 234 10.63 -29.96 27.88
CA TRP A 234 9.78 -29.30 26.87
C TRP A 234 8.47 -28.74 27.39
N ARG A 235 7.82 -29.48 28.37
CA ARG A 235 6.57 -29.02 29.02
C ARG A 235 6.77 -27.74 29.82
N GLY A 236 7.89 -27.60 30.54
CA GLY A 236 8.26 -26.39 31.29
C GLY A 236 8.46 -25.18 30.35
N THR A 237 9.19 -25.40 29.25
CA THR A 237 9.40 -24.38 28.22
C THR A 237 8.10 -23.93 27.60
N LEU A 238 7.19 -24.85 27.23
CA LEU A 238 5.88 -24.48 26.68
C LEU A 238 5.04 -23.65 27.67
N ARG A 239 5.02 -24.04 28.97
CA ARG A 239 4.33 -23.27 30.02
C ARG A 239 4.90 -21.84 30.14
N ALA A 240 6.22 -21.68 30.06
CA ALA A 240 6.86 -20.38 30.11
C ALA A 240 6.52 -19.49 28.90
N LEU A 241 6.24 -20.09 27.73
CA LEU A 241 5.85 -19.37 26.52
C LEU A 241 4.39 -18.92 26.51
N VAL A 242 3.50 -19.56 27.29
CA VAL A 242 2.05 -19.24 27.30
C VAL A 242 1.81 -17.77 27.62
N LYS A 243 2.45 -17.24 28.67
CA LYS A 243 2.24 -15.84 29.10
C LYS A 243 2.67 -14.83 28.03
N PRO A 244 3.92 -14.85 27.51
CA PRO A 244 4.34 -13.86 26.50
C PRO A 244 3.59 -14.01 25.17
N LEU A 245 3.37 -15.23 24.67
CA LEU A 245 2.66 -15.43 23.43
C LEU A 245 1.16 -15.12 23.57
N GLY A 246 0.53 -15.52 24.67
CA GLY A 246 -0.87 -15.20 24.96
C GLY A 246 -1.11 -13.69 25.09
N ALA A 247 -0.24 -12.97 25.81
CA ALA A 247 -0.32 -11.52 25.90
C ALA A 247 -0.15 -10.86 24.53
N GLY A 248 0.79 -11.35 23.71
CA GLY A 248 1.00 -10.87 22.35
C GLY A 248 -0.22 -11.09 21.45
N SER A 249 -0.76 -12.31 21.45
CA SER A 249 -1.94 -12.66 20.66
C SER A 249 -3.16 -11.81 21.06
N LEU A 250 -3.39 -11.61 22.36
CA LEU A 250 -4.50 -10.80 22.84
C LEU A 250 -4.36 -9.33 22.41
N VAL A 251 -3.19 -8.72 22.63
CA VAL A 251 -2.97 -7.31 22.26
C VAL A 251 -3.05 -7.13 20.76
N GLY A 252 -2.42 -8.00 19.95
CA GLY A 252 -2.49 -7.94 18.49
C GLY A 252 -3.93 -8.08 17.98
N ALA A 253 -4.70 -9.03 18.52
CA ALA A 253 -6.10 -9.21 18.16
C ALA A 253 -6.94 -7.97 18.49
N LEU A 254 -6.75 -7.37 19.67
CA LEU A 254 -7.48 -6.15 20.06
C LEU A 254 -7.17 -4.96 19.13
N VAL A 255 -5.91 -4.81 18.69
CA VAL A 255 -5.52 -3.74 17.78
C VAL A 255 -6.18 -3.89 16.42
N ILE A 256 -6.23 -5.12 15.86
CA ILE A 256 -6.67 -5.34 14.48
C ILE A 256 -8.18 -5.63 14.35
N ALA A 257 -8.83 -6.10 15.39
CA ALA A 257 -10.20 -6.64 15.32
C ALA A 257 -11.18 -5.69 14.65
N LEU A 258 -11.25 -4.45 15.11
CA LEU A 258 -12.22 -3.48 14.60
C LEU A 258 -11.86 -2.95 13.20
N PRO A 259 -10.62 -2.50 12.91
CA PRO A 259 -10.23 -2.12 11.56
C PRO A 259 -10.41 -3.24 10.52
N PHE A 260 -10.12 -4.48 10.91
CA PHE A 260 -10.29 -5.63 10.02
C PHE A 260 -11.77 -5.92 9.74
N ALA A 261 -12.63 -5.83 10.76
CA ALA A 261 -14.09 -6.00 10.59
C ALA A 261 -14.66 -4.94 9.62
N PHE A 262 -14.25 -3.68 9.72
CA PHE A 262 -14.64 -2.64 8.76
C PHE A 262 -14.19 -2.97 7.34
N THR A 263 -12.94 -3.43 7.18
CA THR A 263 -12.42 -3.78 5.85
C THR A 263 -13.13 -4.98 5.26
N LEU A 264 -13.44 -6.02 6.05
CA LEU A 264 -14.23 -7.16 5.56
C LEU A 264 -15.64 -6.75 5.13
N ALA A 265 -16.28 -5.85 5.89
CA ALA A 265 -17.60 -5.34 5.55
C ALA A 265 -17.58 -4.54 4.22
N LEU A 266 -16.53 -3.74 3.97
CA LEU A 266 -16.35 -3.06 2.70
C LEU A 266 -16.01 -4.04 1.58
N ALA A 267 -15.10 -4.99 1.81
CA ALA A 267 -14.69 -5.98 0.81
C ALA A 267 -15.88 -6.77 0.28
N ALA A 268 -16.78 -7.23 1.18
CA ALA A 268 -17.98 -7.96 0.82
C ALA A 268 -18.93 -7.19 -0.12
N GLN A 269 -18.91 -5.85 -0.07
CA GLN A 269 -19.74 -4.97 -0.90
C GLN A 269 -18.95 -4.36 -2.07
N SER A 270 -17.69 -4.75 -2.24
CA SER A 270 -16.81 -4.14 -3.23
C SER A 270 -16.78 -4.91 -4.55
N ASN A 271 -16.16 -4.27 -5.54
CA ASN A 271 -15.79 -4.88 -6.81
C ASN A 271 -14.76 -6.03 -6.68
N ARG A 272 -14.28 -6.32 -5.46
CA ARG A 272 -13.26 -7.36 -5.15
C ARG A 272 -13.68 -8.20 -3.95
N ALA A 273 -14.91 -8.67 -3.92
CA ALA A 273 -15.42 -9.51 -2.83
C ALA A 273 -14.63 -10.82 -2.69
N ALA A 274 -14.21 -11.42 -3.79
CA ALA A 274 -13.30 -12.57 -3.84
C ALA A 274 -12.49 -12.52 -5.15
N ILE A 275 -11.24 -12.98 -5.10
CA ILE A 275 -10.34 -13.05 -6.25
C ILE A 275 -10.22 -14.53 -6.66
N THR A 276 -10.36 -14.80 -7.94
CA THR A 276 -10.17 -16.17 -8.47
C THR A 276 -8.69 -16.55 -8.43
N PHE A 277 -8.43 -17.88 -8.47
CA PHE A 277 -7.07 -18.40 -8.55
C PHE A 277 -6.30 -17.81 -9.76
N GLU A 278 -6.92 -17.78 -10.93
CA GLU A 278 -6.34 -17.23 -12.17
C GLU A 278 -6.05 -15.73 -12.04
N GLY A 279 -6.99 -14.98 -11.43
CA GLY A 279 -6.82 -13.57 -11.17
C GLY A 279 -5.64 -13.27 -10.22
N ALA A 280 -5.48 -14.10 -9.18
CA ALA A 280 -4.33 -14.03 -8.28
C ALA A 280 -3.03 -14.46 -8.97
N ALA A 281 -3.07 -15.58 -9.72
CA ALA A 281 -1.92 -16.15 -10.41
C ALA A 281 -1.34 -15.23 -11.51
N GLY A 282 -2.15 -14.30 -12.05
CA GLY A 282 -1.68 -13.23 -12.93
C GLY A 282 -0.64 -12.31 -12.29
N GLY A 283 -0.59 -12.23 -10.96
CA GLY A 283 0.42 -11.46 -10.20
C GLY A 283 1.66 -12.25 -9.79
N SER A 284 1.96 -13.40 -10.40
CA SER A 284 3.12 -14.24 -10.10
C SER A 284 4.44 -13.63 -10.56
N LEU A 285 5.51 -13.86 -9.78
CA LEU A 285 6.87 -13.51 -10.18
C LEU A 285 7.34 -14.47 -11.27
N HIS A 286 7.73 -13.94 -12.43
CA HIS A 286 8.33 -14.78 -13.48
C HIS A 286 9.69 -15.33 -13.00
N PRO A 287 10.02 -16.64 -13.21
CA PRO A 287 11.29 -17.23 -12.74
C PRO A 287 12.53 -16.50 -13.22
N ALA A 288 12.53 -15.94 -14.43
CA ALA A 288 13.66 -15.14 -14.93
C ALA A 288 13.93 -13.88 -14.09
N ALA A 289 12.94 -13.36 -13.36
CA ALA A 289 13.15 -12.23 -12.44
C ALA A 289 14.20 -12.55 -11.34
N LEU A 290 14.41 -13.83 -11.01
CA LEU A 290 15.44 -14.26 -10.06
C LEU A 290 16.87 -13.95 -10.55
N LEU A 291 17.08 -13.76 -11.84
CA LEU A 291 18.36 -13.32 -12.40
C LEU A 291 18.76 -11.92 -11.90
N THR A 292 17.78 -11.10 -11.53
CA THR A 292 18.05 -9.78 -10.96
C THR A 292 18.65 -9.84 -9.56
N PHE A 293 18.62 -10.98 -8.85
CA PHE A 293 19.45 -11.16 -7.66
C PHE A 293 20.94 -11.13 -7.98
N VAL A 294 21.34 -11.62 -9.16
CA VAL A 294 22.73 -11.74 -9.61
C VAL A 294 23.20 -10.48 -10.31
N SER A 295 22.38 -9.97 -11.22
CA SER A 295 22.70 -8.77 -12.01
C SER A 295 21.57 -7.74 -11.82
N ALA A 296 21.89 -6.71 -11.03
CA ALA A 296 20.99 -5.58 -10.89
C ALA A 296 20.69 -4.98 -12.26
N ASN A 297 19.44 -4.52 -12.44
CA ASN A 297 19.03 -3.84 -13.67
C ASN A 297 19.22 -4.69 -14.95
N PHE A 298 19.31 -6.01 -14.82
CA PHE A 298 19.60 -6.95 -15.89
C PHE A 298 18.67 -6.76 -17.10
N PHE A 299 17.42 -6.46 -16.85
CA PHE A 299 16.40 -6.26 -17.89
C PHE A 299 16.26 -4.81 -18.36
N GLY A 300 17.12 -3.90 -17.90
CA GLY A 300 17.03 -2.46 -18.11
C GLY A 300 16.20 -1.75 -17.04
N THR A 301 16.51 -0.48 -16.79
CA THR A 301 15.83 0.36 -15.79
C THR A 301 15.56 1.76 -16.27
N ASP A 302 16.55 2.37 -16.89
CA ASP A 302 16.48 3.76 -17.31
C ASP A 302 16.02 3.84 -18.75
N GLY A 303 15.10 4.73 -18.99
CA GLY A 303 14.59 4.97 -20.32
C GLY A 303 13.13 4.53 -20.50
N PRO A 304 12.59 4.72 -21.67
CA PRO A 304 11.22 4.36 -22.00
C PRO A 304 10.96 2.87 -21.78
N LEU A 305 9.73 2.52 -21.43
CA LEU A 305 9.30 1.13 -21.27
C LEU A 305 9.66 0.21 -22.44
N LYS A 306 9.74 0.77 -23.65
CA LYS A 306 10.15 0.05 -24.85
C LYS A 306 11.57 -0.51 -24.80
N ASP A 307 12.46 0.03 -23.96
CA ASP A 307 13.83 -0.43 -23.81
C ASP A 307 13.98 -1.54 -22.77
N TYR A 308 12.92 -1.77 -21.97
CA TYR A 308 12.87 -2.86 -21.01
C TYR A 308 12.56 -4.19 -21.70
N TRP A 309 13.44 -5.20 -21.53
CA TRP A 309 13.30 -6.50 -22.17
C TRP A 309 12.94 -7.65 -21.23
N GLY A 310 12.69 -7.37 -19.96
CA GLY A 310 12.31 -8.37 -18.96
C GLY A 310 10.83 -8.77 -18.99
N PRO A 311 10.49 -9.95 -18.40
CA PRO A 311 9.11 -10.30 -18.14
C PRO A 311 8.54 -9.40 -17.03
N PRO A 312 7.23 -9.11 -17.03
CA PRO A 312 6.21 -9.60 -17.97
C PRO A 312 5.98 -8.68 -19.18
N SER A 313 6.56 -7.47 -19.16
CA SER A 313 6.15 -6.35 -20.05
C SER A 313 6.75 -6.42 -21.44
N SER A 314 7.75 -7.26 -21.68
CA SER A 314 8.42 -7.36 -22.96
C SER A 314 7.97 -8.55 -23.80
N MET A 315 7.67 -8.32 -25.08
CA MET A 315 7.33 -9.36 -26.06
C MET A 315 8.44 -10.38 -26.31
N VAL A 316 9.68 -10.09 -25.88
CA VAL A 316 10.81 -11.05 -25.91
C VAL A 316 10.50 -12.36 -25.15
N TRP A 317 9.59 -12.29 -24.18
CA TRP A 317 9.16 -13.42 -23.36
C TRP A 317 7.82 -14.03 -23.81
N GLY A 318 7.25 -13.52 -24.92
CA GLY A 318 5.92 -13.91 -25.39
C GLY A 318 4.81 -13.42 -24.47
N GLU A 319 3.62 -13.97 -24.66
CA GLU A 319 2.47 -13.67 -23.80
C GLU A 319 2.59 -14.45 -22.47
N THR A 320 3.06 -13.77 -21.43
CA THR A 320 3.24 -14.38 -20.11
C THR A 320 1.93 -14.53 -19.33
N GLY A 321 0.89 -13.79 -19.70
CA GLY A 321 -0.37 -13.68 -18.93
C GLY A 321 -0.17 -13.09 -17.53
N LEU A 322 0.92 -12.34 -17.32
CA LEU A 322 1.21 -11.67 -16.05
C LEU A 322 0.79 -10.21 -16.10
N ALA A 323 0.20 -9.77 -15.01
CA ALA A 323 -0.22 -8.38 -14.79
C ALA A 323 0.65 -7.70 -13.71
N LEU A 324 1.97 -7.61 -13.96
CA LEU A 324 2.94 -6.99 -13.07
C LEU A 324 3.61 -5.80 -13.75
N ALA A 325 3.84 -4.73 -12.99
CA ALA A 325 4.75 -3.67 -13.41
C ALA A 325 6.21 -4.14 -13.33
N ARG A 326 7.07 -3.59 -14.19
CA ARG A 326 8.49 -4.00 -14.29
C ARG A 326 9.28 -3.91 -12.97
N ASN A 327 9.02 -2.90 -12.17
CA ASN A 327 9.66 -2.71 -10.86
C ASN A 327 9.36 -3.84 -9.86
N MET A 328 8.29 -4.60 -10.08
CA MET A 328 7.95 -5.76 -9.25
C MET A 328 8.77 -7.00 -9.59
N ALA A 329 9.47 -7.00 -10.71
CA ALA A 329 10.35 -8.09 -11.16
C ALA A 329 11.81 -7.89 -10.76
N ASN A 330 12.18 -6.80 -10.10
CA ASN A 330 13.55 -6.56 -9.63
C ASN A 330 13.69 -6.93 -8.14
N VAL A 331 14.60 -7.86 -7.86
CA VAL A 331 14.82 -8.42 -6.51
C VAL A 331 16.27 -8.30 -6.04
N TYR A 332 17.05 -7.37 -6.57
CA TYR A 332 18.47 -7.19 -6.22
C TYR A 332 18.66 -6.79 -4.76
N LEU A 333 19.43 -7.60 -4.02
CA LEU A 333 19.65 -7.43 -2.59
C LEU A 333 21.03 -6.80 -2.25
N GLY A 334 21.89 -6.65 -3.26
CA GLY A 334 23.31 -6.32 -3.15
C GLY A 334 24.20 -7.52 -3.43
N ALA A 335 25.36 -7.28 -4.05
CA ALA A 335 26.31 -8.35 -4.42
C ALA A 335 26.90 -9.05 -3.19
N LEU A 336 27.27 -8.30 -2.14
CA LEU A 336 27.82 -8.88 -0.92
C LEU A 336 26.84 -9.81 -0.20
N PRO A 337 25.55 -9.46 0.03
CA PRO A 337 24.55 -10.37 0.55
C PRO A 337 24.37 -11.63 -0.30
N LEU A 338 24.30 -11.49 -1.63
CA LEU A 338 24.15 -12.63 -2.53
C LEU A 338 25.34 -13.58 -2.42
N VAL A 339 26.57 -13.05 -2.51
CA VAL A 339 27.80 -13.86 -2.40
C VAL A 339 27.88 -14.53 -1.02
N ALA A 340 27.48 -13.85 0.06
CA ALA A 340 27.41 -14.44 1.39
C ALA A 340 26.38 -15.60 1.45
N LEU A 341 25.18 -15.44 0.85
CA LEU A 341 24.18 -16.51 0.81
C LEU A 341 24.65 -17.72 -0.01
N LEU A 342 25.29 -17.51 -1.15
CA LEU A 342 25.79 -18.58 -1.99
C LEU A 342 26.97 -19.30 -1.36
N CYS A 343 28.02 -18.56 -0.96
CA CYS A 343 29.28 -19.12 -0.51
C CYS A 343 29.18 -19.59 0.95
N LEU A 344 28.78 -18.73 1.87
CA LEU A 344 28.74 -19.04 3.29
C LEU A 344 27.45 -19.74 3.70
N GLY A 345 26.34 -19.36 3.04
CA GLY A 345 25.02 -19.90 3.28
C GLY A 345 24.86 -21.30 2.72
N ALA A 346 24.88 -21.44 1.40
CA ALA A 346 24.63 -22.71 0.73
C ALA A 346 25.84 -23.66 0.78
N LEU A 347 27.02 -23.22 0.30
CA LEU A 347 28.21 -24.10 0.23
C LEU A 347 28.77 -24.46 1.60
N ARG A 348 28.79 -23.53 2.57
CA ARG A 348 29.27 -23.78 3.91
C ARG A 348 28.20 -24.16 4.93
N GLY A 349 26.98 -24.39 4.49
CA GLY A 349 25.86 -24.86 5.31
C GLY A 349 25.30 -23.84 6.31
N GLY A 350 25.60 -22.54 6.12
CA GLY A 350 25.10 -21.48 7.01
C GLY A 350 23.57 -21.39 7.04
N LEU A 351 22.91 -21.67 5.91
CA LEU A 351 21.44 -21.69 5.81
C LEU A 351 20.79 -22.83 6.61
N LEU A 352 21.52 -23.95 6.80
CA LEU A 352 21.05 -25.12 7.55
C LEU A 352 21.48 -25.08 9.03
N ALA A 353 22.19 -24.03 9.44
CA ALA A 353 22.52 -23.81 10.84
C ALA A 353 21.24 -23.78 11.68
N ARG A 354 21.31 -24.30 12.92
CA ARG A 354 20.12 -24.42 13.79
C ARG A 354 19.33 -23.13 13.90
N GLU A 355 20.01 -22.00 14.08
CA GLU A 355 19.40 -20.68 14.21
C GLU A 355 18.76 -20.16 12.92
N MET A 356 19.14 -20.72 11.76
CA MET A 356 18.66 -20.29 10.44
C MET A 356 17.60 -21.19 9.81
N ARG A 357 17.39 -22.40 10.33
CA ARG A 357 16.44 -23.35 9.73
C ARG A 357 15.03 -22.76 9.56
N ALA A 358 14.51 -22.08 10.57
CA ALA A 358 13.20 -21.43 10.49
C ALA A 358 13.19 -20.29 9.46
N PHE A 359 14.27 -19.51 9.37
CA PHE A 359 14.42 -18.46 8.36
C PHE A 359 14.48 -19.05 6.96
N THR A 360 15.22 -20.16 6.77
CA THR A 360 15.30 -20.86 5.50
C THR A 360 13.95 -21.43 5.08
N CYS A 361 13.19 -22.05 6.01
CA CYS A 361 11.83 -22.52 5.74
C CYS A 361 10.90 -21.37 5.36
N ALA A 362 10.95 -20.26 6.08
CA ALA A 362 10.13 -19.09 5.77
C ALA A 362 10.52 -18.46 4.41
N ALA A 363 11.82 -18.38 4.10
CA ALA A 363 12.29 -17.87 2.83
C ALA A 363 11.87 -18.77 1.65
N LEU A 364 11.95 -20.10 1.82
CA LEU A 364 11.47 -21.05 0.83
C LEU A 364 9.96 -20.92 0.61
N PHE A 365 9.18 -20.79 1.67
CA PHE A 365 7.73 -20.51 1.56
C PHE A 365 7.47 -19.25 0.75
N MET A 366 8.16 -18.13 1.08
CA MET A 366 7.98 -16.85 0.37
C MET A 366 8.42 -16.93 -1.09
N LEU A 367 9.50 -17.64 -1.40
CA LEU A 367 9.97 -17.85 -2.77
C LEU A 367 8.96 -18.65 -3.60
N LEU A 368 8.50 -19.80 -3.09
CA LEU A 368 7.54 -20.65 -3.79
C LEU A 368 6.19 -19.95 -3.95
N TYR A 369 5.77 -19.16 -2.95
CA TYR A 369 4.58 -18.32 -3.03
C TYR A 369 4.75 -17.22 -4.08
N ALA A 370 5.88 -16.51 -4.10
CA ALA A 370 6.15 -15.44 -5.08
C ALA A 370 6.12 -15.95 -6.52
N LEU A 371 6.70 -17.13 -6.78
CA LEU A 371 6.68 -17.76 -8.10
C LEU A 371 5.27 -18.13 -8.58
N GLY A 372 4.30 -18.21 -7.68
CA GLY A 372 2.89 -18.33 -8.00
C GLY A 372 2.60 -19.49 -8.98
N ARG A 373 2.00 -19.17 -10.14
CA ARG A 373 1.61 -20.16 -11.19
C ARG A 373 2.75 -21.04 -11.70
N TYR A 374 3.99 -20.65 -11.49
CA TYR A 374 5.16 -21.42 -11.92
C TYR A 374 5.51 -22.58 -10.97
N THR A 375 4.80 -22.69 -9.84
CA THR A 375 4.98 -23.79 -8.89
C THR A 375 3.61 -24.34 -8.46
N PRO A 376 3.49 -25.66 -8.23
CA PRO A 376 2.26 -26.24 -7.68
C PRO A 376 1.98 -25.79 -6.23
N PHE A 377 2.98 -25.27 -5.55
CA PHE A 377 2.85 -24.79 -4.18
C PHE A 377 1.81 -23.68 -4.03
N PHE A 378 1.70 -22.76 -5.00
CA PHE A 378 0.75 -21.67 -4.93
C PHE A 378 -0.70 -22.16 -4.95
N ALA A 379 -1.00 -23.23 -5.68
CA ALA A 379 -2.34 -23.83 -5.66
C ALA A 379 -2.73 -24.30 -4.24
N LEU A 380 -1.77 -24.89 -3.50
CA LEU A 380 -1.98 -25.27 -2.11
C LEU A 380 -2.10 -24.02 -1.20
N ALA A 381 -1.21 -23.06 -1.35
CA ALA A 381 -1.16 -21.85 -0.53
C ALA A 381 -2.38 -20.94 -0.73
N PHE A 382 -3.02 -20.98 -1.90
CA PHE A 382 -4.24 -20.22 -2.18
C PHE A 382 -5.45 -20.65 -1.33
N HIS A 383 -5.41 -21.85 -0.74
CA HIS A 383 -6.43 -22.32 0.23
C HIS A 383 -6.21 -21.79 1.67
N LEU A 384 -5.11 -21.08 1.91
CA LEU A 384 -4.92 -20.46 3.23
C LEU A 384 -5.97 -19.35 3.46
N PRO A 385 -6.50 -19.21 4.69
CA PRO A 385 -7.50 -18.19 5.00
C PRO A 385 -7.01 -16.78 4.61
N GLY A 386 -7.80 -16.08 3.80
CA GLY A 386 -7.51 -14.73 3.33
C GLY A 386 -6.60 -14.63 2.09
N ALA A 387 -6.14 -15.75 1.53
CA ALA A 387 -5.35 -15.73 0.30
C ALA A 387 -6.13 -15.18 -0.91
N ASP A 388 -7.43 -15.42 -0.94
CA ASP A 388 -8.39 -14.96 -1.95
C ASP A 388 -8.70 -13.46 -1.89
N LEU A 389 -8.19 -12.75 -0.88
CA LEU A 389 -8.27 -11.29 -0.79
C LEU A 389 -7.16 -10.58 -1.60
N PHE A 390 -6.14 -11.32 -2.05
CA PHE A 390 -4.93 -10.76 -2.64
C PHE A 390 -4.61 -11.32 -4.02
N ARG A 391 -4.15 -10.44 -4.91
CA ARG A 391 -3.95 -10.76 -6.34
C ARG A 391 -2.49 -10.80 -6.81
N ARG A 392 -1.49 -10.69 -5.93
CA ARG A 392 -0.09 -10.54 -6.35
C ARG A 392 0.86 -11.43 -5.55
N PRO A 393 1.01 -12.72 -5.89
CA PRO A 393 1.99 -13.59 -5.24
C PRO A 393 3.40 -12.98 -5.19
N ALA A 394 3.80 -12.19 -6.20
CA ALA A 394 5.07 -11.46 -6.24
C ALA A 394 5.28 -10.49 -5.05
N ASP A 395 4.24 -10.12 -4.30
CA ASP A 395 4.38 -9.29 -3.09
C ASP A 395 5.17 -10.02 -1.99
N ALA A 396 5.27 -11.35 -2.02
CA ALA A 396 6.11 -12.12 -1.11
C ALA A 396 7.61 -11.78 -1.23
N THR A 397 8.04 -11.12 -2.31
CA THR A 397 9.44 -10.66 -2.48
C THR A 397 9.86 -9.62 -1.45
N PHE A 398 8.93 -8.87 -0.85
CA PHE A 398 9.23 -8.01 0.30
C PHE A 398 9.77 -8.81 1.50
N LEU A 399 9.03 -9.87 1.88
CA LEU A 399 9.42 -10.74 2.99
C LEU A 399 10.64 -11.60 2.63
N LEU A 400 10.73 -12.08 1.38
CA LEU A 400 11.88 -12.83 0.89
C LEU A 400 13.17 -11.98 1.02
N GLY A 401 13.12 -10.70 0.62
CA GLY A 401 14.21 -9.75 0.78
C GLY A 401 14.61 -9.57 2.25
N ALA A 402 13.63 -9.37 3.14
CA ALA A 402 13.89 -9.24 4.58
C ALA A 402 14.52 -10.48 5.19
N LEU A 403 14.04 -11.67 4.84
CA LEU A 403 14.57 -12.96 5.31
C LEU A 403 15.99 -13.20 4.78
N PHE A 404 16.22 -12.94 3.50
CA PHE A 404 17.55 -13.06 2.89
C PHE A 404 18.54 -12.05 3.49
N ALA A 405 18.11 -10.84 3.83
CA ALA A 405 18.94 -9.86 4.51
C ALA A 405 19.42 -10.37 5.88
N VAL A 406 18.52 -10.93 6.69
CA VAL A 406 18.89 -11.55 7.99
C VAL A 406 19.82 -12.75 7.79
N MET A 407 19.53 -13.63 6.84
CA MET A 407 20.32 -14.82 6.55
C MET A 407 21.72 -14.47 6.04
N ALA A 408 21.84 -13.49 5.14
CA ALA A 408 23.13 -12.97 4.66
C ALA A 408 23.95 -12.35 5.80
N GLY A 409 23.31 -11.54 6.63
CA GLY A 409 23.95 -10.97 7.82
C GLY A 409 24.42 -12.05 8.79
N TYR A 410 23.62 -13.11 9.02
CA TYR A 410 24.04 -14.24 9.85
C TYR A 410 25.24 -14.99 9.23
N CYS A 411 25.27 -15.19 7.93
CA CYS A 411 26.40 -15.80 7.24
C CYS A 411 27.69 -14.96 7.44
N VAL A 412 27.58 -13.63 7.33
CA VAL A 412 28.69 -12.71 7.61
C VAL A 412 29.09 -12.74 9.09
N HIS A 413 28.11 -12.79 10.03
CA HIS A 413 28.42 -13.02 11.44
C HIS A 413 29.31 -14.26 11.63
N ARG A 414 28.94 -15.40 11.04
CA ARG A 414 29.72 -16.63 11.14
C ARG A 414 31.10 -16.50 10.53
N LEU A 415 31.26 -15.78 9.42
CA LEU A 415 32.59 -15.54 8.82
C LEU A 415 33.57 -14.92 9.81
N PHE A 416 33.09 -14.00 10.67
CA PHE A 416 33.91 -13.33 11.66
C PHE A 416 33.92 -14.03 13.05
N ALA A 417 32.95 -14.88 13.36
CA ALA A 417 32.88 -15.64 14.61
C ALA A 417 33.73 -16.92 14.55
N ASP A 418 33.62 -17.66 13.44
CA ASP A 418 34.27 -18.95 13.25
C ASP A 418 35.67 -18.73 12.64
N ASP A 419 36.70 -19.51 13.08
CA ASP A 419 38.05 -19.40 12.55
C ASP A 419 38.21 -20.19 11.24
N GLN A 420 37.31 -20.00 10.30
CA GLN A 420 37.31 -20.71 9.02
C GLN A 420 38.04 -19.91 7.94
N ARG A 421 39.35 -20.07 7.84
CA ARG A 421 40.12 -19.61 6.68
C ARG A 421 39.75 -20.46 5.45
N ALA A 422 39.48 -19.80 4.31
CA ALA A 422 39.21 -20.50 3.07
C ALA A 422 40.49 -21.13 2.54
N SER A 423 40.47 -22.44 2.26
CA SER A 423 41.55 -23.10 1.47
C SER A 423 41.39 -22.72 -0.01
N GLY A 424 42.49 -22.81 -0.77
CA GLY A 424 42.44 -22.51 -2.22
C GLY A 424 41.34 -23.28 -2.97
N ARG A 425 41.11 -24.57 -2.62
CA ARG A 425 40.05 -25.40 -3.20
C ARG A 425 38.65 -24.83 -2.87
N ARG A 426 38.43 -24.34 -1.63
CA ARG A 426 37.16 -23.70 -1.26
C ARG A 426 36.96 -22.37 -2.00
N MET A 427 38.00 -21.56 -2.12
CA MET A 427 37.95 -20.33 -2.88
C MET A 427 37.59 -20.58 -4.34
N ALA A 428 38.14 -21.62 -4.97
CA ALA A 428 37.77 -22.02 -6.33
C ALA A 428 36.31 -22.48 -6.44
N MET A 429 35.81 -23.25 -5.46
CA MET A 429 34.38 -23.65 -5.43
C MET A 429 33.46 -22.47 -5.27
N GLU A 430 33.78 -21.51 -4.40
CA GLU A 430 33.00 -20.30 -4.18
C GLU A 430 32.97 -19.39 -5.41
N ALA A 431 34.14 -19.20 -6.04
CA ALA A 431 34.23 -18.51 -7.32
C ALA A 431 33.43 -19.22 -8.41
N GLY A 432 33.47 -20.55 -8.47
CA GLY A 432 32.71 -21.36 -9.43
C GLY A 432 31.21 -21.21 -9.29
N VAL A 433 30.67 -21.18 -8.05
CA VAL A 433 29.23 -21.01 -7.83
C VAL A 433 28.77 -19.60 -8.20
N VAL A 434 29.55 -18.58 -7.85
CA VAL A 434 29.24 -17.19 -8.25
C VAL A 434 29.32 -17.04 -9.77
N ALA A 435 30.34 -17.64 -10.41
CA ALA A 435 30.49 -17.63 -11.86
C ALA A 435 29.35 -18.36 -12.55
N LEU A 436 28.87 -19.50 -12.01
CA LEU A 436 27.72 -20.24 -12.55
C LEU A 436 26.44 -19.42 -12.48
N ALA A 437 26.20 -18.74 -11.35
CA ALA A 437 25.05 -17.84 -11.21
C ALA A 437 25.13 -16.69 -12.21
N PHE A 438 26.30 -16.09 -12.39
CA PHE A 438 26.54 -15.02 -13.37
C PHE A 438 26.38 -15.55 -14.82
N LEU A 439 26.88 -16.74 -15.12
CA LEU A 439 26.76 -17.38 -16.42
C LEU A 439 25.29 -17.59 -16.82
N ALA A 440 24.42 -17.88 -15.86
CA ALA A 440 22.97 -17.97 -16.13
C ALA A 440 22.40 -16.65 -16.70
N CYS A 441 22.85 -15.49 -16.22
CA CYS A 441 22.47 -14.20 -16.80
C CYS A 441 23.03 -14.05 -18.23
N VAL A 442 24.31 -14.37 -18.47
CA VAL A 442 24.94 -14.28 -19.79
C VAL A 442 24.22 -15.18 -20.82
N VAL A 443 23.97 -16.44 -20.45
CA VAL A 443 23.26 -17.41 -21.30
C VAL A 443 21.85 -16.94 -21.62
N THR A 444 21.11 -16.42 -20.62
CA THR A 444 19.76 -15.90 -20.84
C THR A 444 19.78 -14.67 -21.78
N ALA A 445 20.70 -13.75 -21.59
CA ALA A 445 20.83 -12.58 -22.46
C ALA A 445 21.20 -12.98 -23.93
N PHE A 446 22.05 -13.99 -24.07
CA PHE A 446 22.42 -14.55 -25.37
C PHE A 446 21.24 -15.25 -26.06
N ASP A 447 20.53 -16.15 -25.34
CA ASP A 447 19.36 -16.87 -25.82
C ASP A 447 18.25 -15.91 -26.31
N LYS A 448 18.05 -14.81 -25.59
CA LYS A 448 17.05 -13.79 -25.93
C LYS A 448 17.53 -12.76 -26.97
N GLY A 449 18.75 -12.88 -27.49
CA GLY A 449 19.32 -11.92 -28.45
C GLY A 449 19.52 -10.53 -27.83
N ARG A 450 19.73 -10.43 -26.52
CA ARG A 450 19.84 -9.17 -25.77
C ARG A 450 21.20 -8.95 -25.12
N LEU A 451 22.22 -9.74 -25.51
CA LEU A 451 23.52 -9.67 -24.87
C LEU A 451 24.18 -8.29 -24.97
N GLN A 452 24.08 -7.62 -26.12
CA GLN A 452 24.62 -6.29 -26.31
C GLN A 452 23.94 -5.26 -25.38
N GLN A 453 22.61 -5.35 -25.25
CA GLN A 453 21.82 -4.47 -24.38
C GLN A 453 22.12 -4.72 -22.90
N ALA A 454 22.32 -5.97 -22.51
CA ALA A 454 22.63 -6.36 -21.13
C ALA A 454 24.11 -6.16 -20.75
N ALA A 455 25.01 -6.00 -21.71
CA ALA A 455 26.46 -5.98 -21.49
C ALA A 455 26.92 -4.95 -20.43
N PRO A 456 26.45 -3.71 -20.39
CA PRO A 456 26.87 -2.75 -19.36
C PRO A 456 26.49 -3.21 -17.94
N MET A 457 25.27 -3.76 -17.77
CA MET A 457 24.78 -4.24 -16.48
C MET A 457 25.50 -5.50 -16.06
N LEU A 458 25.81 -6.40 -16.99
CA LEU A 458 26.62 -7.58 -16.75
C LEU A 458 28.04 -7.20 -16.32
N ALA A 459 28.67 -6.24 -16.98
CA ALA A 459 30.02 -5.78 -16.62
C ALA A 459 30.03 -5.17 -15.20
N ALA A 460 29.09 -4.30 -14.87
CA ALA A 460 28.96 -3.72 -13.54
C ALA A 460 28.72 -4.81 -12.48
N SER A 461 27.81 -5.75 -12.75
CA SER A 461 27.50 -6.86 -11.81
C SER A 461 28.70 -7.78 -11.61
N CYS A 462 29.46 -8.09 -12.66
CA CYS A 462 30.71 -8.85 -12.57
C CYS A 462 31.70 -8.16 -11.62
N ALA A 463 31.86 -6.84 -11.74
CA ALA A 463 32.74 -6.07 -10.86
C ALA A 463 32.27 -6.10 -9.40
N TRP A 464 30.99 -5.87 -9.11
CA TRP A 464 30.43 -5.92 -7.76
C TRP A 464 30.55 -7.33 -7.13
N LEU A 465 30.28 -8.39 -7.91
CA LEU A 465 30.43 -9.78 -7.45
C LEU A 465 31.89 -10.12 -7.16
N ALA A 466 32.81 -9.72 -8.04
CA ALA A 466 34.24 -9.96 -7.85
C ALA A 466 34.77 -9.23 -6.60
N VAL A 467 34.45 -7.96 -6.41
CA VAL A 467 34.85 -7.18 -5.22
C VAL A 467 34.26 -7.77 -3.95
N SER A 468 32.98 -8.18 -3.99
CA SER A 468 32.30 -8.82 -2.84
C SER A 468 32.93 -10.16 -2.48
N LEU A 469 33.29 -10.98 -3.47
CA LEU A 469 33.98 -12.25 -3.26
C LEU A 469 35.37 -12.04 -2.69
N ALA A 470 36.15 -11.10 -3.26
CA ALA A 470 37.46 -10.72 -2.74
C ALA A 470 37.37 -10.21 -1.30
N PHE A 471 36.35 -9.40 -0.98
CA PHE A 471 36.10 -8.94 0.38
C PHE A 471 35.88 -10.12 1.34
N LEU A 472 35.05 -11.11 0.99
CA LEU A 472 34.82 -12.28 1.85
C LEU A 472 36.12 -13.08 2.12
N TRP A 473 37.02 -13.16 1.16
CA TRP A 473 38.30 -13.86 1.32
C TRP A 473 39.32 -13.08 2.13
N LEU A 474 39.29 -11.74 2.05
CA LEU A 474 40.24 -10.85 2.74
C LEU A 474 39.76 -10.49 4.16
N ALA A 475 38.44 -10.37 4.37
CA ALA A 475 37.82 -9.89 5.61
C ALA A 475 38.31 -10.66 6.88
N PRO A 476 38.51 -11.99 6.87
CA PRO A 476 39.07 -12.71 8.02
C PRO A 476 40.45 -12.21 8.49
N ARG A 477 41.25 -11.59 7.62
CA ARG A 477 42.54 -11.02 7.98
C ARG A 477 42.44 -9.77 8.85
N TRP A 478 41.25 -9.13 8.88
CA TRP A 478 40.97 -7.89 9.62
C TRP A 478 40.28 -8.12 10.96
N ARG A 479 40.10 -9.38 11.41
CA ARG A 479 39.40 -9.73 12.66
C ARG A 479 39.92 -8.98 13.91
N GLY A 480 41.19 -8.63 13.97
CA GLY A 480 41.79 -7.85 15.07
C GLY A 480 41.59 -6.34 14.98
N ARG A 481 41.06 -5.83 13.88
CA ARG A 481 40.84 -4.39 13.61
C ARG A 481 39.36 -4.08 13.73
N ALA A 482 38.93 -3.49 14.86
CA ALA A 482 37.52 -3.35 15.21
C ALA A 482 36.66 -2.64 14.16
N LEU A 483 37.17 -1.64 13.46
CA LEU A 483 36.42 -0.80 12.53
C LEU A 483 36.63 -1.13 11.04
N ALA A 484 37.78 -1.73 10.67
CA ALA A 484 38.10 -1.96 9.26
C ALA A 484 37.06 -2.83 8.51
N PRO A 485 36.62 -4.00 9.05
CA PRO A 485 35.59 -4.79 8.38
C PRO A 485 34.21 -4.08 8.33
N LEU A 486 33.85 -3.32 9.37
CA LEU A 486 32.60 -2.55 9.38
C LEU A 486 32.63 -1.45 8.33
N ALA A 487 33.72 -0.68 8.24
CA ALA A 487 33.89 0.35 7.22
C ALA A 487 33.86 -0.25 5.80
N GLY A 488 34.58 -1.38 5.61
CA GLY A 488 34.59 -2.09 4.33
C GLY A 488 33.17 -2.55 3.90
N ILE A 489 32.40 -3.16 4.81
CA ILE A 489 31.02 -3.56 4.56
C ILE A 489 30.14 -2.33 4.27
N GLY A 490 30.24 -1.29 5.13
CA GLY A 490 29.45 -0.09 5.01
C GLY A 490 29.65 0.60 3.66
N LEU A 491 30.91 0.80 3.26
CA LEU A 491 31.26 1.42 1.97
C LEU A 491 30.79 0.53 0.80
N LEU A 492 31.23 -0.74 0.78
CA LEU A 492 30.93 -1.64 -0.32
C LEU A 492 29.41 -1.75 -0.56
N LEU A 493 28.63 -2.03 0.50
CA LEU A 493 27.20 -2.29 0.35
C LEU A 493 26.40 -1.00 0.15
N ALA A 494 26.77 0.11 0.81
CA ALA A 494 26.06 1.38 0.61
C ALA A 494 26.26 1.93 -0.81
N PHE A 495 27.47 1.84 -1.37
CA PHE A 495 27.73 2.27 -2.75
C PHE A 495 27.10 1.32 -3.77
N ASP A 496 27.15 0.00 -3.55
CA ASP A 496 26.50 -0.99 -4.41
C ASP A 496 24.99 -0.73 -4.48
N LEU A 497 24.30 -0.64 -3.33
CA LEU A 497 22.86 -0.40 -3.27
C LEU A 497 22.50 0.98 -3.82
N ARG A 498 23.31 2.02 -3.56
CA ARG A 498 23.08 3.36 -4.11
C ARG A 498 23.20 3.39 -5.63
N ALA A 499 24.15 2.66 -6.19
CA ALA A 499 24.36 2.59 -7.63
C ALA A 499 23.30 1.77 -8.36
N ASN A 500 22.82 0.68 -7.76
CA ASN A 500 21.96 -0.29 -8.41
C ASN A 500 20.48 -0.19 -8.04
N ASN A 501 20.14 0.28 -6.84
CA ASN A 501 18.77 0.42 -6.32
C ASN A 501 18.41 1.89 -6.02
N GLY A 502 19.29 2.85 -6.32
CA GLY A 502 19.06 4.28 -6.10
C GLY A 502 17.98 4.84 -7.03
N PRO A 503 17.90 6.18 -7.18
CA PRO A 503 16.89 6.83 -7.99
C PRO A 503 16.85 6.31 -9.43
N ASN A 504 15.66 5.96 -9.87
CA ASN A 504 15.34 5.55 -11.23
C ASN A 504 13.88 5.92 -11.54
N GLU A 505 13.43 5.76 -12.77
CA GLU A 505 12.09 6.15 -13.20
C GLU A 505 10.93 5.45 -12.46
N SER A 506 11.20 4.35 -11.77
CA SER A 506 10.19 3.67 -10.93
C SER A 506 10.14 4.20 -9.50
N THR A 507 11.20 4.84 -9.03
CA THR A 507 11.37 5.21 -7.61
C THR A 507 11.60 6.69 -7.37
N ALA A 508 11.92 7.46 -8.41
CA ALA A 508 12.30 8.87 -8.30
C ALA A 508 11.96 9.62 -9.58
N LEU A 509 11.10 10.64 -9.46
CA LEU A 509 10.80 11.59 -10.56
C LEU A 509 10.91 13.02 -10.05
N PRO A 510 11.06 14.01 -10.95
CA PRO A 510 11.04 15.43 -10.59
C PRO A 510 9.72 15.79 -9.85
N PRO A 511 9.79 16.52 -8.73
CA PRO A 511 8.58 16.88 -7.96
C PRO A 511 7.64 17.83 -8.72
N GLU A 512 8.14 18.55 -9.72
CA GLU A 512 7.36 19.45 -10.59
C GLU A 512 6.28 18.72 -11.39
N LEU A 513 6.50 17.43 -11.71
CA LEU A 513 5.48 16.60 -12.36
C LEU A 513 4.21 16.40 -11.52
N TYR A 514 4.30 16.66 -10.22
CA TYR A 514 3.22 16.49 -9.25
C TYR A 514 2.72 17.83 -8.69
N GLU A 515 3.00 18.95 -9.38
CA GLU A 515 2.61 20.30 -8.92
C GLU A 515 1.12 20.39 -8.58
N ALA A 516 0.26 19.78 -9.40
CA ALA A 516 -1.19 19.72 -9.17
C ALA A 516 -1.60 19.04 -7.85
N LEU A 517 -0.71 18.29 -7.20
CA LEU A 517 -0.97 17.65 -5.89
C LEU A 517 -0.44 18.46 -4.71
N ARG A 518 0.20 19.60 -4.90
CA ARG A 518 0.58 20.46 -3.78
C ARG A 518 -0.64 21.18 -3.22
N PRO A 519 -0.81 21.29 -1.89
CA PRO A 519 -1.92 22.03 -1.31
C PRO A 519 -1.96 23.50 -1.75
N ASP A 520 -0.80 24.10 -1.99
CA ASP A 520 -0.58 25.46 -2.48
C ASP A 520 -0.31 25.53 -3.99
N ALA A 521 -0.71 24.49 -4.75
CA ALA A 521 -0.49 24.38 -6.18
C ALA A 521 -0.88 25.64 -6.94
N ARG A 522 0.00 26.04 -7.87
CA ARG A 522 -0.22 27.08 -8.88
C ARG A 522 -0.37 26.45 -10.26
N ASP A 523 -1.25 25.49 -10.34
CA ASP A 523 -1.55 24.75 -11.57
C ASP A 523 -2.75 25.41 -12.28
N PRO A 524 -2.66 25.73 -13.57
CA PRO A 524 -3.74 26.42 -14.29
C PRO A 524 -5.08 25.68 -14.28
N VAL A 525 -5.08 24.34 -14.21
CA VAL A 525 -6.31 23.54 -14.14
C VAL A 525 -6.94 23.67 -12.75
N ILE A 526 -6.13 23.56 -11.71
CA ILE A 526 -6.58 23.69 -10.32
C ILE A 526 -7.11 25.09 -10.05
N ASP A 527 -6.41 26.12 -10.53
CA ASP A 527 -6.83 27.53 -10.33
C ASP A 527 -8.15 27.82 -11.05
N ALA A 528 -8.28 27.38 -12.31
CA ALA A 528 -9.52 27.52 -13.05
C ALA A 528 -10.69 26.75 -12.39
N LEU A 529 -10.46 25.55 -11.83
CA LEU A 529 -11.47 24.81 -11.10
C LEU A 529 -11.88 25.51 -9.80
N ARG A 530 -10.91 26.02 -9.01
CA ARG A 530 -11.21 26.77 -7.78
C ARG A 530 -12.11 27.98 -8.07
N GLU A 531 -11.78 28.76 -9.11
CA GLU A 531 -12.55 29.91 -9.54
C GLU A 531 -13.99 29.50 -9.91
N ARG A 532 -14.14 28.46 -10.75
CA ARG A 532 -15.46 27.99 -11.23
C ARG A 532 -16.32 27.42 -10.10
N LEU A 533 -15.71 26.64 -9.22
CA LEU A 533 -16.40 26.11 -8.05
C LEU A 533 -16.86 27.23 -7.11
N ALA A 534 -16.02 28.23 -6.85
CA ALA A 534 -16.39 29.37 -6.03
C ALA A 534 -17.58 30.17 -6.61
N GLN A 535 -17.61 30.34 -7.93
CA GLN A 535 -18.70 31.04 -8.63
C GLN A 535 -20.00 30.23 -8.67
N SER A 536 -19.93 28.89 -8.64
CA SER A 536 -21.10 28.02 -8.79
C SER A 536 -21.67 27.48 -7.48
N GLN A 537 -21.01 27.70 -6.34
CA GLN A 537 -21.52 27.31 -5.02
C GLN A 537 -22.79 28.09 -4.66
N GLY A 538 -23.72 27.41 -3.98
CA GLY A 538 -24.98 27.98 -3.58
C GLY A 538 -25.58 27.24 -2.37
N PRO A 539 -26.70 27.75 -1.82
CA PRO A 539 -27.29 27.17 -0.61
C PRO A 539 -27.83 25.74 -0.83
N ASP A 540 -28.17 25.39 -2.05
CA ASP A 540 -28.62 24.04 -2.46
C ASP A 540 -27.59 23.31 -3.32
N ARG A 541 -26.47 23.99 -3.64
CA ARG A 541 -25.48 23.52 -4.60
C ARG A 541 -24.12 23.26 -3.95
N ARG A 542 -23.60 22.10 -4.24
CA ARG A 542 -22.21 21.71 -4.03
C ARG A 542 -21.82 20.87 -5.25
N ASP A 543 -21.37 21.56 -6.30
CA ASP A 543 -21.13 20.96 -7.61
C ASP A 543 -19.98 19.96 -7.57
N ARG A 544 -20.09 18.93 -8.41
CA ARG A 544 -19.05 17.92 -8.57
C ARG A 544 -18.24 18.15 -9.84
N VAL A 545 -17.01 17.63 -9.79
CA VAL A 545 -16.09 17.60 -10.92
C VAL A 545 -15.85 16.18 -11.41
N GLU A 546 -15.47 16.04 -12.66
CA GLU A 546 -14.75 14.89 -13.19
C GLU A 546 -13.36 15.34 -13.63
N LEU A 547 -12.33 14.61 -13.20
CA LEU A 547 -10.97 14.70 -13.70
C LEU A 547 -10.68 13.41 -14.46
N ALA A 548 -10.53 13.47 -15.78
CA ALA A 548 -10.35 12.28 -16.60
C ALA A 548 -9.31 12.48 -17.69
N ALA A 549 -8.46 11.48 -17.90
CA ALA A 549 -7.49 11.43 -18.98
C ALA A 549 -6.51 12.62 -19.02
N ILE A 550 -6.17 13.20 -17.87
CA ILE A 550 -5.16 14.26 -17.76
C ILE A 550 -3.78 13.63 -17.56
N ASP A 551 -3.62 12.82 -16.51
CA ASP A 551 -2.45 11.99 -16.23
C ASP A 551 -2.75 11.08 -15.01
N PHE A 552 -1.82 10.16 -14.72
CA PHE A 552 -1.94 9.14 -13.68
C PHE A 552 -2.14 9.71 -12.25
N HIS A 553 -1.56 10.87 -11.94
CA HIS A 553 -1.63 11.48 -10.61
C HIS A 553 -2.88 12.32 -10.34
N TRP A 554 -3.66 12.68 -11.38
CA TRP A 554 -4.81 13.57 -11.25
C TRP A 554 -6.04 13.01 -10.53
N PRO A 555 -6.39 11.70 -10.63
CA PRO A 555 -7.66 11.19 -10.10
C PRO A 555 -7.94 11.51 -8.62
N ASN A 556 -6.90 11.63 -7.77
CA ASN A 556 -7.05 11.95 -6.35
C ASN A 556 -6.65 13.40 -5.98
N ALA A 557 -6.42 14.28 -6.94
CA ALA A 557 -6.17 15.71 -6.67
C ALA A 557 -7.32 16.34 -5.84
N SER A 558 -8.53 15.82 -5.99
CA SER A 558 -9.71 16.22 -5.20
C SER A 558 -9.53 16.03 -3.69
N LEU A 559 -8.82 15.00 -3.26
CA LEU A 559 -8.51 14.78 -1.84
C LEU A 559 -7.57 15.87 -1.29
N VAL A 560 -6.65 16.39 -2.11
CA VAL A 560 -5.75 17.47 -1.73
C VAL A 560 -6.49 18.80 -1.65
N HIS A 561 -7.28 19.12 -2.66
CA HIS A 561 -7.90 20.45 -2.82
C HIS A 561 -9.31 20.58 -2.24
N GLY A 562 -9.93 19.48 -1.80
CA GLY A 562 -11.22 19.51 -1.10
C GLY A 562 -12.44 19.69 -1.99
N PHE A 563 -12.34 19.51 -3.30
CA PHE A 563 -13.51 19.48 -4.17
C PHE A 563 -14.08 18.07 -4.36
N ASP A 564 -15.35 17.97 -4.69
CA ASP A 564 -16.03 16.69 -4.78
C ASP A 564 -15.88 16.09 -6.17
N HIS A 565 -15.31 14.90 -6.24
CA HIS A 565 -15.07 14.17 -7.46
C HIS A 565 -15.89 12.88 -7.47
N TRP A 566 -16.51 12.55 -8.59
CA TRP A 566 -17.29 11.33 -8.69
C TRP A 566 -16.49 10.12 -9.17
N LEU A 567 -15.33 10.33 -9.72
CA LEU A 567 -14.28 9.32 -9.91
C LEU A 567 -13.24 9.42 -8.77
N GLY A 568 -12.10 8.78 -8.95
CA GLY A 568 -10.99 8.80 -8.02
C GLY A 568 -9.94 7.77 -8.42
N TYR A 569 -8.99 7.50 -7.53
CA TYR A 569 -8.07 6.39 -7.65
C TYR A 569 -8.16 5.52 -6.40
N ASN A 570 -8.83 4.39 -6.51
CA ASN A 570 -8.84 3.35 -5.48
C ASN A 570 -9.19 2.00 -6.11
N PRO A 571 -8.39 0.95 -5.89
CA PRO A 571 -8.70 -0.39 -6.38
C PRO A 571 -9.90 -1.03 -5.69
N LEU A 572 -10.33 -0.54 -4.51
CA LEU A 572 -11.44 -1.07 -3.74
C LEU A 572 -12.61 -0.07 -3.75
N ARG A 573 -13.66 -0.36 -4.48
CA ARG A 573 -14.85 0.49 -4.65
C ARG A 573 -16.13 -0.28 -4.35
N LEU A 574 -17.18 0.44 -3.96
CA LEU A 574 -18.52 -0.15 -3.85
C LEU A 574 -18.96 -0.69 -5.21
N LYS A 575 -19.28 -1.99 -5.27
CA LYS A 575 -19.58 -2.68 -6.53
C LYS A 575 -20.76 -2.05 -7.26
N TRP A 576 -21.87 -1.85 -6.56
CA TRP A 576 -23.08 -1.27 -7.12
C TRP A 576 -22.87 0.16 -7.65
N TYR A 577 -21.97 0.94 -7.01
CA TYR A 577 -21.60 2.27 -7.50
C TYR A 577 -20.78 2.16 -8.80
N ALA A 578 -19.80 1.29 -8.83
CA ALA A 578 -18.99 1.05 -10.03
C ALA A 578 -19.85 0.55 -11.21
N ASP A 579 -20.77 -0.37 -10.95
CA ASP A 579 -21.70 -0.93 -11.96
C ASP A 579 -22.64 0.17 -12.50
N ALA A 580 -23.19 1.02 -11.63
CA ALA A 580 -24.10 2.10 -12.02
C ALA A 580 -23.41 3.23 -12.79
N THR A 581 -22.13 3.52 -12.49
CA THR A 581 -21.44 4.72 -12.99
C THR A 581 -20.34 4.46 -14.02
N GLY A 582 -19.85 3.22 -14.11
CA GLY A 582 -18.68 2.89 -14.91
C GLY A 582 -17.35 3.30 -14.26
N ALA A 583 -17.34 3.64 -12.96
CA ALA A 583 -16.12 4.01 -12.24
C ALA A 583 -15.16 2.83 -12.16
N ILE A 584 -13.91 3.04 -12.57
CA ILE A 584 -12.81 2.07 -12.51
C ILE A 584 -11.73 2.52 -11.52
N ASP A 585 -10.60 1.80 -11.45
CA ASP A 585 -9.53 2.08 -10.49
C ASP A 585 -9.05 3.54 -10.60
N HIS A 586 -8.79 4.01 -11.82
CA HIS A 586 -8.39 5.37 -12.16
C HIS A 586 -8.62 5.62 -13.66
N VAL A 587 -8.68 6.89 -14.05
CA VAL A 587 -8.78 7.31 -15.47
C VAL A 587 -7.63 8.27 -15.78
N ALA A 588 -6.48 7.71 -16.13
CA ALA A 588 -5.27 8.47 -16.48
C ALA A 588 -5.22 8.82 -17.97
N VAL A 589 -5.77 7.97 -18.84
CA VAL A 589 -5.79 8.10 -20.29
C VAL A 589 -7.20 7.89 -20.84
N ALA A 590 -7.46 8.39 -22.05
CA ALA A 590 -8.81 8.46 -22.62
C ALA A 590 -9.51 7.10 -22.76
N ASP A 591 -8.80 6.06 -23.17
CA ASP A 591 -9.33 4.70 -23.35
C ASP A 591 -9.71 4.01 -22.04
N GLN A 592 -9.27 4.54 -20.90
CA GLN A 592 -9.67 4.07 -19.58
C GLN A 592 -11.03 4.65 -19.14
N ARG A 593 -11.53 5.73 -19.77
CA ARG A 593 -12.83 6.28 -19.42
C ARG A 593 -13.95 5.33 -19.86
N ARG A 594 -14.57 4.67 -18.89
CA ARG A 594 -15.66 3.72 -19.12
C ARG A 594 -17.00 4.32 -18.71
N PHE A 595 -18.00 4.13 -19.55
CA PHE A 595 -19.40 4.45 -19.27
C PHE A 595 -20.15 3.16 -18.97
N SER A 596 -21.11 3.23 -18.04
CA SER A 596 -22.04 2.13 -17.78
C SER A 596 -23.26 2.26 -18.71
N PRO A 597 -24.10 1.21 -18.83
CA PRO A 597 -25.38 1.36 -19.52
C PRO A 597 -26.26 2.47 -18.93
N LEU A 598 -26.27 2.63 -17.61
CA LEU A 598 -27.07 3.64 -16.90
C LEU A 598 -26.48 5.06 -17.02
N PHE A 599 -25.18 5.18 -17.05
CA PHE A 599 -24.42 6.40 -17.33
C PHE A 599 -23.77 6.29 -18.72
N ALA A 600 -24.59 6.28 -19.74
CA ALA A 600 -24.11 5.94 -21.08
C ALA A 600 -23.24 7.03 -21.72
N ARG A 601 -23.38 8.30 -21.34
CA ARG A 601 -22.68 9.48 -21.90
C ARG A 601 -22.79 10.68 -20.97
N TYR A 602 -22.00 11.73 -21.19
CA TYR A 602 -22.05 12.95 -20.37
C TYR A 602 -23.41 13.69 -20.46
N ASN A 603 -24.13 13.58 -21.55
CA ASN A 603 -25.51 14.04 -21.66
C ASN A 603 -26.47 12.90 -21.26
N SER A 604 -26.60 12.65 -19.95
CA SER A 604 -27.45 11.60 -19.40
C SER A 604 -28.07 12.01 -18.05
N PRO A 605 -29.22 11.43 -17.68
CA PRO A 605 -29.83 11.69 -16.38
C PRO A 605 -28.88 11.43 -15.19
N MET A 606 -27.99 10.43 -15.31
CA MET A 606 -27.02 10.13 -14.24
C MET A 606 -26.02 11.27 -14.03
N ALA A 607 -25.47 11.83 -15.11
CA ALA A 607 -24.54 12.96 -15.02
C ALA A 607 -25.21 14.18 -14.37
N ASP A 608 -26.46 14.43 -14.75
CA ASP A 608 -27.23 15.56 -14.22
C ASP A 608 -27.54 15.36 -12.73
N LEU A 609 -28.06 14.19 -12.33
CA LEU A 609 -28.36 13.81 -10.94
C LEU A 609 -27.12 13.82 -10.04
N MET A 610 -25.96 13.44 -10.55
CA MET A 610 -24.69 13.53 -9.80
C MET A 610 -24.32 14.96 -9.43
N GLY A 611 -24.96 15.97 -10.02
CA GLY A 611 -24.48 17.35 -9.93
C GLY A 611 -23.11 17.51 -10.57
N LEU A 612 -22.83 16.70 -11.63
CA LEU A 612 -21.58 16.74 -12.38
C LEU A 612 -21.60 17.97 -13.29
N ARG A 613 -21.16 19.10 -12.72
CA ARG A 613 -21.16 20.38 -13.43
C ARG A 613 -19.87 20.62 -14.20
N TRP A 614 -18.73 20.25 -13.65
CA TRP A 614 -17.44 20.55 -14.23
C TRP A 614 -16.76 19.27 -14.71
N ILE A 615 -16.49 19.20 -16.00
CA ILE A 615 -15.84 18.05 -16.65
C ILE A 615 -14.52 18.53 -17.19
N VAL A 616 -13.43 17.98 -16.65
CA VAL A 616 -12.05 18.35 -16.98
C VAL A 616 -11.37 17.14 -17.60
N THR A 617 -10.97 17.31 -18.86
CA THR A 617 -10.39 16.20 -19.64
C THR A 617 -9.08 16.65 -20.28
N GLY A 618 -8.07 15.77 -20.34
CA GLY A 618 -6.84 16.05 -21.05
C GLY A 618 -7.11 16.31 -22.55
N PRO A 619 -7.55 15.33 -23.33
CA PRO A 619 -8.01 15.53 -24.69
C PRO A 619 -9.41 16.17 -24.71
N PRO A 620 -9.92 16.62 -25.87
CA PRO A 620 -11.28 17.06 -26.02
C PRO A 620 -12.30 16.03 -25.50
N ALA A 621 -13.40 16.47 -24.88
CA ALA A 621 -14.40 15.57 -24.30
C ALA A 621 -15.02 14.60 -25.33
N GLY A 622 -15.08 14.97 -26.60
CA GLY A 622 -15.52 14.10 -27.70
C GLY A 622 -14.64 12.86 -27.91
N ASP A 623 -13.36 12.92 -27.52
CA ASP A 623 -12.44 11.77 -27.60
C ASP A 623 -12.72 10.74 -26.49
N LEU A 624 -13.33 11.17 -25.38
CA LEU A 624 -13.78 10.27 -24.30
C LEU A 624 -15.20 9.77 -24.52
N ASP A 625 -16.06 10.61 -25.11
CA ASP A 625 -17.46 10.31 -25.40
C ASP A 625 -17.85 10.76 -26.80
N SER A 626 -17.67 9.88 -27.78
CA SER A 626 -17.97 10.14 -29.20
C SER A 626 -19.47 10.38 -29.50
N ARG A 627 -20.34 10.21 -28.53
CA ARG A 627 -21.80 10.42 -28.65
C ARG A 627 -22.24 11.82 -28.21
N LEU A 628 -21.31 12.69 -27.80
CA LEU A 628 -21.60 14.08 -27.48
C LEU A 628 -22.01 14.85 -28.74
N ALA A 629 -23.15 15.51 -28.67
CA ALA A 629 -23.58 16.45 -29.70
C ALA A 629 -23.08 17.87 -29.40
N PRO A 630 -22.95 18.72 -30.43
CA PRO A 630 -22.65 20.13 -30.21
C PRO A 630 -23.68 20.77 -29.26
N GLY A 631 -23.21 21.42 -28.20
CA GLY A 631 -24.07 22.04 -27.17
C GLY A 631 -24.41 21.17 -25.97
N ASP A 632 -24.11 19.87 -25.98
CA ASP A 632 -24.32 19.01 -24.81
C ASP A 632 -23.47 19.47 -23.61
N LEU A 633 -22.24 19.91 -23.87
CA LEU A 633 -21.33 20.52 -22.91
C LEU A 633 -20.83 21.87 -23.43
N ARG A 634 -20.63 22.83 -22.55
CA ARG A 634 -20.09 24.14 -22.88
C ARG A 634 -18.62 24.19 -22.52
N LEU A 635 -17.73 24.32 -23.51
CA LEU A 635 -16.30 24.56 -23.26
C LEU A 635 -16.14 25.95 -22.64
N VAL A 636 -15.62 26.03 -21.42
CA VAL A 636 -15.49 27.28 -20.64
C VAL A 636 -14.06 27.73 -20.46
N ALA A 637 -13.10 26.82 -20.53
CA ALA A 637 -11.66 27.15 -20.50
C ALA A 637 -10.82 26.06 -21.17
N ARG A 638 -9.64 26.49 -21.64
CA ARG A 638 -8.55 25.59 -22.07
C ARG A 638 -7.27 25.97 -21.35
N THR A 639 -6.55 24.97 -20.90
CA THR A 639 -5.21 25.10 -20.33
C THR A 639 -4.23 24.26 -21.14
N PRO A 640 -2.93 24.37 -20.93
CA PRO A 640 -1.98 23.49 -21.61
C PRO A 640 -2.20 22.00 -21.37
N ALA A 641 -2.73 21.62 -20.19
CA ALA A 641 -2.91 20.24 -19.77
C ALA A 641 -4.34 19.71 -19.95
N ALA A 642 -5.37 20.59 -20.02
CA ALA A 642 -6.75 20.12 -20.00
C ALA A 642 -7.76 21.10 -20.64
N HIS A 643 -8.90 20.53 -20.99
CA HIS A 643 -10.12 21.23 -21.42
C HIS A 643 -11.13 21.20 -20.28
N ILE A 644 -11.75 22.33 -19.96
CA ILE A 644 -12.74 22.45 -18.90
C ILE A 644 -14.10 22.72 -19.53
N TYR A 645 -15.06 21.84 -19.28
CA TYR A 645 -16.42 21.92 -19.77
C TYR A 645 -17.41 22.11 -18.63
N GLU A 646 -18.50 22.82 -18.91
CA GLU A 646 -19.66 22.94 -18.03
C GLU A 646 -20.81 22.06 -18.56
N ASN A 647 -21.42 21.28 -17.67
CA ASN A 647 -22.73 20.67 -17.86
C ASN A 647 -23.81 21.62 -17.28
N PRO A 648 -24.56 22.38 -18.10
CA PRO A 648 -25.53 23.32 -17.61
C PRO A 648 -26.77 22.66 -16.98
N ARG A 649 -26.98 21.35 -17.20
CA ARG A 649 -28.14 20.58 -16.71
C ARG A 649 -27.94 20.04 -15.30
N ALA A 650 -26.72 20.10 -14.76
CA ALA A 650 -26.35 19.53 -13.46
C ALA A 650 -27.35 19.93 -12.36
N PHE A 651 -27.85 18.95 -11.64
CA PHE A 651 -28.83 19.14 -10.54
C PHE A 651 -28.11 19.74 -9.30
N PRO A 652 -28.89 20.40 -8.42
CA PRO A 652 -28.38 20.81 -7.11
C PRO A 652 -28.03 19.58 -6.25
N ARG A 653 -27.26 19.80 -5.17
CA ARG A 653 -26.87 18.74 -4.24
C ARG A 653 -28.05 18.25 -3.40
N VAL A 654 -28.94 19.14 -3.02
CA VAL A 654 -30.17 18.84 -2.30
C VAL A 654 -31.39 19.28 -3.11
N LEU A 655 -32.40 18.45 -3.11
CA LEU A 655 -33.65 18.69 -3.85
C LEU A 655 -34.81 18.16 -3.02
N LEU A 656 -35.86 19.00 -2.85
CA LEU A 656 -37.12 18.58 -2.27
C LEU A 656 -38.12 18.29 -3.39
N VAL A 657 -38.58 17.04 -3.50
CA VAL A 657 -39.50 16.61 -4.54
C VAL A 657 -40.85 16.14 -3.96
N GLY A 658 -41.89 16.38 -4.68
CA GLY A 658 -43.27 16.08 -4.23
C GLY A 658 -43.76 14.67 -4.58
N ARG A 659 -43.05 13.93 -5.44
CA ARG A 659 -43.45 12.62 -5.94
C ARG A 659 -42.39 11.57 -5.72
N ALA A 660 -42.80 10.32 -5.50
CA ALA A 660 -41.91 9.18 -5.60
C ALA A 660 -42.49 8.14 -6.56
N ARG A 661 -41.61 7.39 -7.19
CA ARG A 661 -41.95 6.29 -8.10
C ARG A 661 -41.12 5.07 -7.77
N LYS A 662 -41.78 3.92 -7.68
CA LYS A 662 -41.06 2.64 -7.51
C LYS A 662 -40.24 2.33 -8.75
N ALA A 663 -39.00 1.88 -8.56
CA ALA A 663 -38.09 1.50 -9.63
C ALA A 663 -37.18 0.34 -9.17
N ASP A 664 -36.92 -0.58 -10.07
CA ASP A 664 -35.99 -1.69 -9.89
C ASP A 664 -34.59 -1.19 -10.31
N PHE A 665 -33.75 -0.92 -9.34
CA PHE A 665 -32.40 -0.35 -9.57
C PHE A 665 -31.45 -1.34 -10.23
N ASP A 666 -31.57 -2.63 -9.94
CA ASP A 666 -30.73 -3.65 -10.57
C ASP A 666 -31.08 -3.78 -12.06
N SER A 667 -32.35 -3.79 -12.40
CA SER A 667 -32.80 -3.74 -13.78
C SER A 667 -32.36 -2.45 -14.50
N MET A 668 -32.43 -1.29 -13.83
CA MET A 668 -31.97 -0.02 -14.40
C MET A 668 -30.44 -0.05 -14.68
N ILE A 669 -29.64 -0.56 -13.76
CA ILE A 669 -28.19 -0.70 -13.94
C ILE A 669 -27.88 -1.63 -15.12
N ALA A 670 -28.56 -2.77 -15.20
CA ALA A 670 -28.34 -3.76 -16.25
C ALA A 670 -28.75 -3.29 -17.65
N THR A 671 -29.89 -2.57 -17.75
CA THR A 671 -30.49 -2.17 -19.03
C THR A 671 -30.15 -0.75 -19.45
N GLY A 672 -29.74 0.12 -18.54
CA GLY A 672 -29.54 1.54 -18.78
C GLY A 672 -30.82 2.34 -18.99
N ARG A 673 -32.01 1.74 -18.76
CA ARG A 673 -33.29 2.38 -19.00
C ARG A 673 -33.75 3.21 -17.80
N TRP A 674 -33.99 4.49 -18.02
CA TRP A 674 -34.57 5.40 -17.06
C TRP A 674 -36.10 5.46 -17.21
N PRO A 675 -36.85 5.45 -16.11
CA PRO A 675 -38.28 5.74 -16.17
C PRO A 675 -38.57 7.13 -16.77
N GLN A 676 -39.63 7.25 -17.57
CA GLN A 676 -40.04 8.52 -18.17
C GLN A 676 -40.79 9.37 -17.12
N VAL A 677 -39.98 10.09 -16.30
CA VAL A 677 -40.46 11.03 -15.26
C VAL A 677 -39.54 12.23 -15.21
N ASP A 678 -40.06 13.36 -14.75
CA ASP A 678 -39.20 14.50 -14.39
C ASP A 678 -38.53 14.22 -13.04
N LEU A 679 -37.21 14.01 -13.06
CA LEU A 679 -36.40 13.73 -11.87
C LEU A 679 -36.20 14.98 -10.98
N ARG A 680 -36.64 16.17 -11.44
CA ARG A 680 -36.71 17.39 -10.61
C ARG A 680 -37.96 17.42 -9.71
N GLU A 681 -38.98 16.65 -10.04
CA GLU A 681 -40.22 16.55 -9.29
C GLU A 681 -40.44 15.17 -8.65
N THR A 682 -39.72 14.13 -9.14
CA THR A 682 -39.94 12.73 -8.77
C THR A 682 -38.66 12.05 -8.35
N VAL A 683 -38.67 11.44 -7.19
CA VAL A 683 -37.56 10.53 -6.75
C VAL A 683 -37.90 9.09 -7.11
N LEU A 684 -36.92 8.34 -7.57
CA LEU A 684 -37.00 6.89 -7.76
C LEU A 684 -36.58 6.18 -6.48
N LEU A 685 -37.37 5.21 -6.02
CA LEU A 685 -37.12 4.43 -4.81
C LEU A 685 -37.42 2.95 -5.08
N GLU A 686 -36.67 2.04 -4.45
CA GLU A 686 -36.93 0.58 -4.54
C GLU A 686 -38.22 0.20 -3.77
N ASP A 687 -38.43 0.84 -2.62
CA ASP A 687 -39.56 0.58 -1.69
C ASP A 687 -40.55 1.77 -1.67
N ALA A 688 -40.89 2.33 -2.81
CA ALA A 688 -41.90 3.38 -2.84
C ALA A 688 -43.30 2.79 -2.70
N PRO A 689 -44.25 3.48 -2.00
CA PRO A 689 -45.67 3.15 -2.04
C PRO A 689 -46.22 3.21 -3.46
N GLU A 690 -47.15 2.32 -3.80
CA GLU A 690 -47.73 2.27 -5.17
C GLU A 690 -48.55 3.49 -5.54
N THR A 691 -49.10 4.18 -4.56
CA THR A 691 -49.94 5.39 -4.77
C THR A 691 -49.34 6.56 -3.99
N MET A 692 -48.77 7.51 -4.70
CA MET A 692 -48.26 8.74 -4.08
C MET A 692 -48.99 9.97 -4.63
N ARG A 693 -49.65 10.68 -3.73
CA ARG A 693 -50.24 11.99 -4.03
C ARG A 693 -49.08 12.98 -4.31
N ALA A 694 -49.22 13.76 -5.39
CA ALA A 694 -48.31 14.88 -5.60
C ALA A 694 -48.45 15.87 -4.44
N ARG A 695 -47.31 16.31 -3.89
CA ARG A 695 -47.23 17.30 -2.81
C ARG A 695 -46.74 18.63 -3.40
N ALA A 696 -47.14 19.73 -2.80
CA ALA A 696 -46.66 21.05 -3.23
C ALA A 696 -45.14 21.16 -3.15
N PRO A 697 -44.50 21.83 -4.10
CA PRO A 697 -43.08 22.05 -4.07
C PRO A 697 -42.66 22.82 -2.81
N GLY A 698 -41.50 22.45 -2.24
CA GLY A 698 -40.87 23.14 -1.14
C GLY A 698 -39.47 23.56 -1.49
N SER A 699 -38.70 23.97 -0.50
CA SER A 699 -37.28 24.32 -0.69
C SER A 699 -36.38 23.54 0.28
N ALA A 700 -35.14 23.37 -0.13
CA ALA A 700 -34.10 22.75 0.68
C ALA A 700 -32.76 23.51 0.53
N ARG A 701 -32.07 23.74 1.64
CA ARG A 701 -30.79 24.46 1.67
C ARG A 701 -29.80 23.75 2.60
N ILE A 702 -28.57 23.58 2.17
CA ILE A 702 -27.50 23.02 2.99
C ILE A 702 -27.12 24.05 4.06
N ALA A 703 -27.38 23.73 5.32
CA ALA A 703 -26.97 24.56 6.45
C ALA A 703 -25.52 24.33 6.84
N ALA A 704 -25.07 23.07 6.82
CA ALA A 704 -23.66 22.69 7.03
C ALA A 704 -23.34 21.40 6.27
N TYR A 705 -22.13 21.34 5.70
CA TYR A 705 -21.65 20.15 5.02
C TYR A 705 -20.27 19.77 5.56
N ARG A 706 -20.20 18.67 6.28
CA ARG A 706 -18.99 18.09 6.87
C ARG A 706 -18.77 16.68 6.35
N ASN A 707 -17.58 16.15 6.50
CA ASN A 707 -17.24 14.80 6.02
C ASN A 707 -18.25 13.72 6.47
N THR A 708 -18.68 13.76 7.74
CA THR A 708 -19.53 12.74 8.36
C THR A 708 -20.92 13.25 8.78
N GLN A 709 -21.25 14.50 8.45
CA GLN A 709 -22.54 15.08 8.78
C GLN A 709 -22.94 16.12 7.74
N VAL A 710 -24.20 16.04 7.29
CA VAL A 710 -24.82 17.05 6.41
C VAL A 710 -26.12 17.51 7.06
N ASP A 711 -26.21 18.81 7.33
CA ASP A 711 -27.39 19.46 7.90
C ASP A 711 -28.09 20.27 6.81
N VAL A 712 -29.39 20.06 6.66
CA VAL A 712 -30.22 20.66 5.62
C VAL A 712 -31.42 21.33 6.27
N ASN A 713 -31.61 22.62 6.02
CA ASN A 713 -32.86 23.31 6.32
C ASN A 713 -33.88 23.07 5.20
N VAL A 714 -35.10 22.76 5.56
CA VAL A 714 -36.17 22.46 4.60
C VAL A 714 -37.42 23.30 4.88
N GLU A 715 -38.12 23.65 3.84
CA GLU A 715 -39.46 24.21 3.89
C GLU A 715 -40.35 23.22 3.15
N ALA A 716 -41.07 22.39 3.89
CA ALA A 716 -41.90 21.30 3.34
C ALA A 716 -43.35 21.43 3.85
N PRO A 717 -44.16 22.41 3.34
CA PRO A 717 -45.49 22.66 3.86
C PRO A 717 -46.42 21.45 3.81
N GLU A 718 -46.35 20.67 2.74
CA GLU A 718 -47.12 19.43 2.58
C GLU A 718 -46.28 18.17 2.79
N GLY A 719 -45.01 18.32 3.26
CA GLY A 719 -44.04 17.25 3.30
C GLY A 719 -43.41 16.99 1.92
N GLY A 720 -42.86 15.83 1.71
CA GLY A 720 -42.21 15.45 0.45
C GLY A 720 -41.07 14.48 0.64
N TRP A 721 -40.15 14.47 -0.31
CA TRP A 721 -38.93 13.67 -0.26
C TRP A 721 -37.73 14.58 -0.40
N LEU A 722 -36.90 14.62 0.63
CA LEU A 722 -35.60 15.25 0.51
C LEU A 722 -34.63 14.27 -0.13
N VAL A 723 -34.12 14.63 -1.30
CA VAL A 723 -33.07 13.90 -2.00
C VAL A 723 -31.75 14.61 -1.75
N LEU A 724 -30.77 13.88 -1.20
CA LEU A 724 -29.39 14.32 -1.11
C LEU A 724 -28.59 13.52 -2.14
N ASN A 725 -28.10 14.18 -3.17
CA ASN A 725 -27.33 13.57 -4.25
C ASN A 725 -25.91 13.20 -3.81
N ASP A 726 -25.81 12.53 -2.66
CA ASP A 726 -24.62 11.88 -2.14
C ASP A 726 -24.79 10.37 -2.14
N VAL A 727 -23.65 9.67 -2.31
CA VAL A 727 -23.65 8.21 -2.40
C VAL A 727 -24.27 7.58 -1.16
N TRP A 728 -25.28 6.75 -1.37
CA TRP A 728 -25.91 5.97 -0.32
C TRP A 728 -24.92 4.95 0.25
N HIS A 729 -24.95 4.77 1.58
CA HIS A 729 -24.22 3.70 2.25
C HIS A 729 -25.00 3.29 3.52
N PRO A 730 -25.09 2.00 3.87
CA PRO A 730 -25.90 1.53 4.98
C PRO A 730 -25.49 2.05 6.36
N TRP A 731 -24.32 2.69 6.47
CA TRP A 731 -23.86 3.29 7.74
C TRP A 731 -24.26 4.74 7.92
N TRP A 732 -24.93 5.36 6.95
CA TRP A 732 -25.56 6.66 7.13
C TRP A 732 -26.89 6.53 7.84
N ARG A 733 -27.25 7.53 8.61
CA ARG A 733 -28.53 7.67 9.33
C ARG A 733 -29.11 9.04 9.00
N ALA A 734 -30.45 9.16 9.12
CA ALA A 734 -31.14 10.43 8.94
C ALA A 734 -32.00 10.74 10.17
N GLU A 735 -32.11 12.02 10.49
CA GLU A 735 -33.02 12.57 11.49
C GLU A 735 -33.81 13.71 10.84
N VAL A 736 -35.15 13.77 11.06
CA VAL A 736 -36.01 14.84 10.64
C VAL A 736 -36.51 15.53 11.92
N ASP A 737 -36.25 16.83 12.03
CA ASP A 737 -36.58 17.63 13.23
C ASP A 737 -36.12 16.95 14.54
N GLY A 738 -34.92 16.38 14.52
CA GLY A 738 -34.28 15.66 15.65
C GLY A 738 -34.87 14.27 15.94
N LYS A 739 -35.77 13.75 15.11
CA LYS A 739 -36.32 12.40 15.25
C LYS A 739 -35.71 11.46 14.21
N PRO A 740 -35.33 10.23 14.57
CA PRO A 740 -34.84 9.26 13.61
C PRO A 740 -35.81 9.03 12.46
N ALA A 741 -35.30 9.02 11.24
CA ALA A 741 -36.04 8.80 10.02
C ALA A 741 -35.40 7.70 9.16
N ARG A 742 -36.20 6.97 8.39
CA ARG A 742 -35.71 5.93 7.48
C ARG A 742 -34.96 6.56 6.32
N LEU A 743 -33.67 6.23 6.18
CA LEU A 743 -32.86 6.62 5.04
C LEU A 743 -33.02 5.60 3.92
N LEU A 744 -33.40 6.04 2.74
CA LEU A 744 -33.65 5.18 1.58
C LEU A 744 -32.56 5.41 0.52
N ARG A 745 -32.24 4.36 -0.24
CA ARG A 745 -31.51 4.47 -1.49
C ARG A 745 -32.43 5.06 -2.54
N ALA A 746 -31.97 6.08 -3.24
CA ALA A 746 -32.76 6.87 -4.16
C ALA A 746 -32.00 7.09 -5.48
N ASN A 747 -32.74 7.19 -6.59
CA ASN A 747 -32.21 7.46 -7.93
C ASN A 747 -30.95 6.60 -8.22
N VAL A 748 -30.99 5.34 -7.81
CA VAL A 748 -29.99 4.29 -7.93
C VAL A 748 -28.80 4.43 -6.97
N VAL A 749 -28.16 5.59 -6.87
CA VAL A 749 -26.88 5.73 -6.12
C VAL A 749 -26.95 6.72 -4.95
N PHE A 750 -28.06 7.46 -4.80
CA PHE A 750 -28.18 8.56 -3.85
C PHE A 750 -29.02 8.20 -2.62
N ARG A 751 -29.27 9.20 -1.77
CA ARG A 751 -30.04 9.09 -0.52
C ARG A 751 -31.30 9.92 -0.56
N ALA A 752 -32.37 9.40 0.01
CA ALA A 752 -33.55 10.18 0.28
C ALA A 752 -34.18 9.88 1.64
N VAL A 753 -34.90 10.82 2.18
CA VAL A 753 -35.70 10.70 3.39
C VAL A 753 -37.09 11.30 3.16
N GLU A 754 -38.13 10.62 3.65
CA GLU A 754 -39.49 11.17 3.63
C GLU A 754 -39.66 12.23 4.70
N LEU A 755 -40.26 13.35 4.32
CA LEU A 755 -40.57 14.49 5.19
C LEU A 755 -42.06 14.55 5.52
N PRO A 756 -42.40 14.67 6.81
CA PRO A 756 -43.77 15.04 7.19
C PRO A 756 -44.09 16.50 6.80
N ALA A 757 -45.36 16.82 6.74
CA ALA A 757 -45.78 18.20 6.53
C ALA A 757 -45.27 19.12 7.64
N GLY A 758 -44.73 20.27 7.23
CA GLY A 758 -44.15 21.26 8.14
C GLY A 758 -42.76 20.96 8.65
N ALA A 759 -42.07 19.95 8.14
CA ALA A 759 -40.67 19.65 8.47
C ALA A 759 -39.73 20.85 8.20
N LYS A 760 -38.79 21.10 9.11
CA LYS A 760 -37.88 22.25 9.08
C LYS A 760 -36.40 21.89 8.92
N SER A 761 -35.96 20.71 9.38
CA SER A 761 -34.56 20.34 9.36
C SER A 761 -34.37 18.85 9.12
N VAL A 762 -33.30 18.53 8.41
CA VAL A 762 -32.85 17.14 8.22
C VAL A 762 -31.36 17.08 8.50
N THR A 763 -30.94 16.13 9.34
CA THR A 763 -29.54 15.83 9.61
C THR A 763 -29.21 14.43 9.11
N PHE A 764 -28.22 14.35 8.22
CA PHE A 764 -27.62 13.08 7.80
C PHE A 764 -26.31 12.88 8.57
N ARG A 765 -26.14 11.71 9.20
CA ARG A 765 -24.95 11.40 10.01
C ARG A 765 -24.37 10.05 9.64
N PHE A 766 -23.04 10.00 9.41
CA PHE A 766 -22.32 8.76 9.20
C PHE A 766 -21.98 8.11 10.54
N ALA A 767 -22.52 6.92 10.80
CA ALA A 767 -22.44 6.19 12.06
C ALA A 767 -21.80 4.79 11.84
N PRO A 768 -20.50 4.71 11.51
CA PRO A 768 -19.87 3.46 11.06
C PRO A 768 -19.90 2.37 12.13
N PHE A 769 -19.72 2.69 13.40
CA PHE A 769 -19.71 1.69 14.49
C PHE A 769 -21.09 1.06 14.68
N ALA A 770 -22.13 1.86 14.72
CA ALA A 770 -23.51 1.37 14.82
C ALA A 770 -23.93 0.62 13.54
N GLY A 771 -23.48 1.11 12.37
CA GLY A 771 -23.72 0.47 11.09
C GLY A 771 -23.06 -0.90 10.97
N LEU A 772 -21.80 -1.02 11.35
CA LEU A 772 -21.08 -2.30 11.37
C LEU A 772 -21.73 -3.28 12.35
N ALA A 773 -22.09 -2.84 13.57
CA ALA A 773 -22.77 -3.67 14.54
C ALA A 773 -24.13 -4.20 14.01
N ALA A 774 -24.92 -3.35 13.39
CA ALA A 774 -26.19 -3.75 12.75
C ALA A 774 -25.97 -4.81 11.66
N GLN A 775 -24.95 -4.60 10.81
CA GLN A 775 -24.61 -5.53 9.74
C GLN A 775 -24.17 -6.90 10.26
N ILE A 776 -23.32 -6.94 11.32
CA ILE A 776 -22.88 -8.20 11.96
C ILE A 776 -24.08 -8.94 12.60
N LEU A 777 -25.03 -8.19 13.16
CA LEU A 777 -26.22 -8.75 13.81
C LEU A 777 -27.34 -9.12 12.81
N GLY A 778 -27.12 -8.96 11.50
CA GLY A 778 -28.14 -9.23 10.47
C GLY A 778 -29.38 -8.32 10.57
N ARG A 779 -29.25 -7.16 11.23
CA ARG A 779 -30.34 -6.18 11.33
C ARG A 779 -30.33 -5.30 10.08
N ALA A 780 -31.50 -5.10 9.48
CA ALA A 780 -31.64 -4.16 8.36
C ALA A 780 -31.13 -2.76 8.78
N PRO A 781 -30.45 -2.04 7.87
CA PRO A 781 -29.89 -0.72 8.16
C PRO A 781 -30.97 0.32 8.50
#